data_c01068b68a41b5509b9e1a4027e92965
#
_entry.id   c01068b68a41b5509b9e1a4027e92965
#
_cell.length_a   1.000
_cell.length_b   1.000
_cell.length_c   1.000
_cell.angle_alpha   90.00
_cell.angle_beta   90.00
_cell.angle_gamma   90.00
#
_symmetry.space_group_name_H-M   'P 1'
#
loop_
_entity.id
_entity.type
_entity.pdbx_description
1 polymer ?
#
loop_
_entity_poly.entity_id
_entity_poly.type
_entity_poly.pdbx_seq_one_letter_code
_entity_poly.pdbx_strand_id
1 'polypeptide(L)'
;MKNNFLKRIGERFKRKSKRFIIAGSIASVAVILVVAGITINYLYFEKIYEYPVSPVRLKSAFSFVFLGHKPAFYYLDMEKNGKDYRLRKGDIFDVTYRDEFVVKDISTDVIFGRGVTLDVEGVGGQDDFRVMLRGIDLVDKSIMTNGKSMETATVDAGSITVKYRDEIIASLPMRVVIMPQDWLRYAKNTENQLTQIEYLKRAIAMNKNDTGVRKMLAAIYHRAGMIDKTIAQYNNVLALNPDDTAALTELLKCYISTKENSKAIKTGMKLLKLNPQDAAAFANIAYAYSNTGAWEKAVVNYKEALRLKPDDIPVRFKLGEAYEKTKDLKNAIEQYRLILTKARESGHVKIALAGVYLKAGNYDDSIRLYKEVIAKEPRNAAAYANLGLAYSGKGQWKEEVENYKKAISLNPKDVVVRFNLAVAYEKRNQDKEASQEYHSVLKMNPGDTEAFARLADIEFKNKRYSESVKLYEKIAKSSPRKASIYANLGFAYGELKKLKQSSENYEKAIKYRIKDPQIHYNLAYTYDKLGRKKEAIQEYEKYASSHPTMDILDILADYYMKEKRYENAIRIYKKMTALNPKRASAYSSLGYVYSLKNDIDREIEYYKISLRYDAEDDNVYLNLGAAYEKKGMYGDALKAYSSAYELNPDSGIAAKKIPALKIKILQQKHRES
;
A
#
# COMPACT_ATOMS: atom_id res chain seq x y z
N MET A 1 -76.73 22.72 50.66
CA MET A 1 -77.88 23.61 50.58
C MET A 1 -77.73 24.71 49.50
N LYS A 2 -76.55 25.22 49.23
CA LYS A 2 -76.33 26.29 48.20
C LYS A 2 -76.71 25.89 46.76
N ASN A 3 -76.39 24.68 46.34
CA ASN A 3 -76.66 24.23 44.99
C ASN A 3 -78.13 24.06 44.60
N ASN A 4 -79.00 23.73 45.56
CA ASN A 4 -80.44 23.59 45.32
C ASN A 4 -81.15 24.93 45.24
N PHE A 5 -80.65 25.99 45.89
CA PHE A 5 -81.23 27.32 45.82
C PHE A 5 -80.99 27.99 44.47
N LEU A 6 -79.78 27.88 43.95
CA LEU A 6 -79.45 28.48 42.62
C LEU A 6 -80.16 27.75 41.46
N LYS A 7 -80.26 26.42 41.53
CA LYS A 7 -81.04 25.66 40.54
C LYS A 7 -82.50 26.04 40.53
N ARG A 8 -83.08 26.26 41.73
CA ARG A 8 -84.44 26.77 41.86
C ARG A 8 -84.63 28.20 41.35
N ILE A 9 -83.63 29.04 41.52
CA ILE A 9 -83.70 30.44 40.93
C ILE A 9 -83.59 30.34 39.39
N GLY A 10 -82.73 29.56 38.85
CA GLY A 10 -82.60 29.37 37.38
C GLY A 10 -83.91 28.82 36.74
N GLU A 11 -84.50 27.79 37.40
CA GLU A 11 -85.78 27.22 36.92
C GLU A 11 -87.00 28.22 37.10
N ARG A 12 -87.00 29.00 38.18
CA ARG A 12 -88.01 30.06 38.36
C ARG A 12 -87.85 31.17 37.34
N PHE A 13 -86.61 31.54 36.97
CA PHE A 13 -86.37 32.55 35.89
C PHE A 13 -86.76 32.00 34.53
N LYS A 14 -86.47 30.76 34.20
CA LYS A 14 -86.90 30.12 32.93
C LYS A 14 -88.44 30.04 32.84
N ARG A 15 -89.17 29.80 33.90
CA ARG A 15 -90.67 29.77 33.93
C ARG A 15 -91.28 31.15 33.86
N LYS A 16 -90.66 32.18 34.45
CA LYS A 16 -91.21 33.55 34.43
C LYS A 16 -90.88 34.26 33.11
N SER A 17 -89.77 33.99 32.44
CA SER A 17 -89.47 34.64 31.16
C SER A 17 -90.50 34.35 30.06
N LYS A 18 -91.22 33.21 30.09
CA LYS A 18 -92.30 32.91 29.17
C LYS A 18 -93.62 33.70 29.47
N ARG A 19 -93.74 34.41 30.63
CA ARG A 19 -94.91 35.19 31.00
C ARG A 19 -94.69 36.72 31.07
N PHE A 20 -93.48 37.24 30.87
CA PHE A 20 -93.16 38.67 31.00
C PHE A 20 -92.79 39.34 29.67
N ILE A 21 -93.26 38.76 28.55
CA ILE A 21 -93.16 39.44 27.22
C ILE A 21 -94.41 40.44 27.00
N ILE A 22 -95.13 40.78 28.02
CA ILE A 22 -96.17 41.86 27.87
C ILE A 22 -95.92 42.94 28.93
N ALA A 23 -95.46 44.07 28.46
CA ALA A 23 -95.39 45.39 29.08
C ALA A 23 -94.30 45.68 30.11
N GLY A 24 -93.37 46.50 29.77
CA GLY A 24 -92.54 47.33 30.66
C GLY A 24 -91.05 47.13 30.52
N SER A 25 -90.41 48.00 29.81
CA SER A 25 -89.03 48.34 29.63
C SER A 25 -87.98 47.16 29.76
N ILE A 26 -87.60 46.64 28.66
CA ILE A 26 -86.49 45.73 28.48
C ILE A 26 -85.22 46.23 29.20
N ALA A 27 -85.11 47.53 29.37
CA ALA A 27 -83.99 48.16 30.09
C ALA A 27 -83.92 47.81 31.58
N SER A 28 -85.09 47.74 32.30
CA SER A 28 -85.14 47.46 33.73
C SER A 28 -84.78 45.99 34.04
N VAL A 29 -85.22 45.08 33.19
CA VAL A 29 -84.91 43.67 33.34
C VAL A 29 -83.40 43.40 33.05
N ALA A 30 -82.84 44.07 32.06
CA ALA A 30 -81.38 43.96 31.75
C ALA A 30 -80.53 44.54 32.88
N VAL A 31 -80.96 45.66 33.48
CA VAL A 31 -80.22 46.22 34.64
C VAL A 31 -80.30 45.32 35.87
N ILE A 32 -81.47 44.72 36.15
CA ILE A 32 -81.67 43.79 37.27
C ILE A 32 -80.79 42.50 37.03
N LEU A 33 -80.75 42.04 35.82
CA LEU A 33 -79.90 40.85 35.48
C LEU A 33 -78.42 41.19 35.53
N VAL A 34 -78.01 42.37 35.11
CA VAL A 34 -76.64 42.86 35.21
C VAL A 34 -76.25 43.06 36.66
N VAL A 35 -77.11 43.69 37.47
CA VAL A 35 -76.87 43.86 38.90
C VAL A 35 -76.86 42.50 39.63
N ALA A 36 -77.76 41.58 39.31
CA ALA A 36 -77.75 40.23 39.85
C ALA A 36 -76.52 39.42 39.40
N GLY A 37 -76.10 39.55 38.16
CA GLY A 37 -74.90 38.95 37.65
C GLY A 37 -73.62 39.48 38.28
N ILE A 38 -73.58 40.81 38.47
CA ILE A 38 -72.50 41.49 39.20
C ILE A 38 -72.46 41.09 40.66
N THR A 39 -73.64 41.02 41.30
CA THR A 39 -73.74 40.66 42.73
C THR A 39 -73.46 39.18 42.98
N ILE A 40 -73.88 38.30 42.10
CA ILE A 40 -73.58 36.89 42.15
C ILE A 40 -72.05 36.65 41.91
N ASN A 41 -71.52 37.38 40.95
CA ASN A 41 -70.08 37.35 40.67
C ASN A 41 -69.25 37.91 41.86
N TYR A 42 -69.70 38.99 42.48
CA TYR A 42 -69.05 39.61 43.63
C TYR A 42 -69.06 38.73 44.87
N LEU A 43 -70.15 38.02 45.12
CA LEU A 43 -70.34 37.20 46.33
C LEU A 43 -69.75 35.82 46.25
N TYR A 44 -69.40 35.34 45.09
CA TYR A 44 -68.95 33.96 44.90
C TYR A 44 -67.63 33.82 44.24
N PHE A 45 -66.99 34.91 43.73
CA PHE A 45 -65.68 34.84 43.03
C PHE A 45 -64.81 36.02 43.46
N GLU A 46 -64.02 35.85 44.49
CA GLU A 46 -62.99 36.82 44.94
C GLU A 46 -61.99 37.28 43.90
N LYS A 47 -61.91 36.62 42.76
CA LYS A 47 -60.89 36.84 41.74
C LYS A 47 -61.25 37.63 40.51
N ILE A 48 -62.50 38.23 40.39
CA ILE A 48 -62.92 38.92 39.18
C ILE A 48 -62.57 40.42 39.20
N TYR A 49 -61.82 40.89 40.14
CA TYR A 49 -61.56 42.33 40.30
C TYR A 49 -60.50 42.96 39.43
N GLU A 50 -59.69 42.11 38.70
CA GLU A 50 -58.64 42.71 37.86
C GLU A 50 -59.06 43.18 36.46
N TYR A 51 -60.32 42.90 36.04
CA TYR A 51 -60.74 43.25 34.68
C TYR A 51 -62.13 43.87 34.66
N PRO A 52 -62.30 45.08 34.08
CA PRO A 52 -63.61 45.71 33.96
C PRO A 52 -64.53 44.86 33.06
N VAL A 53 -65.75 44.62 33.51
CA VAL A 53 -66.79 43.91 32.75
C VAL A 53 -67.12 44.73 31.54
N SER A 54 -66.70 44.39 30.37
CA SER A 54 -66.95 45.11 29.13
C SER A 54 -68.40 44.87 28.67
N PRO A 55 -69.03 45.85 28.01
CA PRO A 55 -70.37 45.68 27.41
C PRO A 55 -70.46 44.49 26.45
N VAL A 56 -69.34 44.14 25.79
CA VAL A 56 -69.24 43.01 24.89
C VAL A 56 -69.34 41.68 25.66
N ARG A 57 -68.72 41.56 26.83
CA ARG A 57 -68.74 40.36 27.70
C ARG A 57 -70.17 40.13 28.26
N LEU A 58 -70.87 41.20 28.70
CA LEU A 58 -72.23 41.09 29.14
C LEU A 58 -73.18 40.68 28.02
N LYS A 59 -73.00 41.25 26.84
CA LYS A 59 -73.83 40.92 25.66
C LYS A 59 -73.61 39.46 25.23
N SER A 60 -72.42 38.99 25.30
CA SER A 60 -72.06 37.61 24.94
C SER A 60 -72.60 36.61 25.96
N ALA A 61 -72.46 36.87 27.28
CA ALA A 61 -73.03 36.06 28.34
C ALA A 61 -74.55 36.01 28.28
N PHE A 62 -75.24 37.19 28.02
CA PHE A 62 -76.64 37.23 27.79
C PHE A 62 -77.06 36.40 26.58
N SER A 63 -76.40 36.53 25.48
CA SER A 63 -76.63 35.74 24.28
C SER A 63 -76.52 34.24 24.52
N PHE A 64 -75.53 33.82 25.28
CA PHE A 64 -75.35 32.42 25.63
C PHE A 64 -76.44 31.87 26.54
N VAL A 65 -76.76 32.61 27.62
CA VAL A 65 -77.77 32.17 28.62
C VAL A 65 -79.19 32.21 28.10
N PHE A 66 -79.52 33.21 27.32
CA PHE A 66 -80.93 33.49 26.91
C PHE A 66 -81.21 33.14 25.45
N LEU A 67 -80.24 33.16 24.57
CA LEU A 67 -80.45 32.90 23.14
C LEU A 67 -79.92 31.60 22.65
N GLY A 68 -79.29 30.81 23.56
CA GLY A 68 -78.77 29.47 23.23
C GLY A 68 -77.53 29.44 22.30
N HIS A 69 -76.83 30.56 22.20
CA HIS A 69 -75.60 30.63 21.44
C HIS A 69 -74.50 29.91 22.16
N LYS A 70 -73.43 29.49 21.38
CA LYS A 70 -72.25 28.92 21.98
C LYS A 70 -71.50 29.87 22.91
N PRO A 71 -70.99 29.45 24.06
CA PRO A 71 -70.27 30.34 24.95
C PRO A 71 -68.98 30.85 24.25
N ALA A 72 -68.67 32.13 24.55
CA ALA A 72 -67.43 32.72 24.07
C ALA A 72 -66.27 32.33 24.96
N PHE A 73 -65.16 32.08 24.31
CA PHE A 73 -63.86 31.92 24.98
C PHE A 73 -63.16 33.27 25.01
N TYR A 74 -62.59 33.65 26.16
CA TYR A 74 -61.86 34.90 26.31
C TYR A 74 -60.41 34.72 26.43
N TYR A 75 -59.91 33.84 27.36
CA TYR A 75 -58.53 33.53 27.56
C TYR A 75 -58.36 32.28 28.39
N LEU A 76 -57.10 31.72 28.29
CA LEU A 76 -56.58 30.67 29.12
C LEU A 76 -55.40 31.23 29.90
N ASP A 77 -55.48 31.17 31.24
CA ASP A 77 -54.36 31.52 32.12
C ASP A 77 -53.55 30.30 32.41
N MET A 78 -52.26 30.39 32.14
CA MET A 78 -51.28 29.33 32.29
C MET A 78 -50.07 29.84 33.06
N GLU A 79 -49.39 28.95 33.74
CA GLU A 79 -48.06 29.18 34.25
C GLU A 79 -47.08 28.30 33.49
N LYS A 80 -46.03 28.93 32.97
CA LYS A 80 -44.94 28.23 32.28
C LYS A 80 -43.63 28.56 32.95
N ASN A 81 -42.96 27.55 33.51
CA ASN A 81 -41.68 27.71 34.25
C ASN A 81 -41.74 28.81 35.32
N GLY A 82 -42.82 28.86 36.10
CA GLY A 82 -43.03 29.85 37.15
C GLY A 82 -43.44 31.26 36.67
N LYS A 83 -43.73 31.45 35.40
CA LYS A 83 -44.20 32.72 34.82
C LYS A 83 -45.61 32.57 34.31
N ASP A 84 -46.47 33.57 34.60
CA ASP A 84 -47.83 33.59 34.14
C ASP A 84 -47.94 34.03 32.66
N TYR A 85 -48.75 33.33 31.91
CA TYR A 85 -49.06 33.56 30.52
C TYR A 85 -50.59 33.57 30.34
N ARG A 86 -51.07 34.51 29.54
CA ARG A 86 -52.49 34.56 29.16
C ARG A 86 -52.60 34.35 27.65
N LEU A 87 -53.25 33.27 27.26
CA LEU A 87 -53.45 32.91 25.87
C LEU A 87 -54.87 33.30 25.45
N ARG A 88 -55.05 34.00 24.34
CA ARG A 88 -56.27 34.37 23.71
C ARG A 88 -56.52 33.58 22.44
N LYS A 89 -57.72 33.62 21.91
CA LYS A 89 -58.07 33.01 20.65
C LYS A 89 -57.11 33.52 19.53
N GLY A 90 -56.39 32.64 18.88
CA GLY A 90 -55.45 32.98 17.84
C GLY A 90 -53.96 33.04 18.30
N ASP A 91 -53.71 33.03 19.60
CA ASP A 91 -52.37 32.96 20.10
C ASP A 91 -51.80 31.55 19.87
N ILE A 92 -50.46 31.47 19.57
CA ILE A 92 -49.71 30.23 19.43
C ILE A 92 -48.86 30.04 20.69
N PHE A 93 -48.93 28.85 21.29
CA PHE A 93 -48.20 28.55 22.48
C PHE A 93 -46.92 27.74 22.15
N ASP A 94 -45.77 28.38 22.27
CA ASP A 94 -44.46 27.73 22.04
C ASP A 94 -44.03 26.94 23.26
N VAL A 95 -43.68 25.65 23.05
CA VAL A 95 -43.22 24.71 24.06
C VAL A 95 -41.85 24.16 23.72
N THR A 96 -40.93 24.19 24.66
CA THR A 96 -39.62 23.53 24.53
C THR A 96 -39.54 22.30 25.43
N TYR A 97 -38.55 21.44 25.18
CA TYR A 97 -38.29 20.22 25.95
C TYR A 97 -38.27 20.44 27.46
N ARG A 98 -37.77 21.58 27.96
CA ARG A 98 -37.60 21.88 29.39
C ARG A 98 -38.77 22.58 30.03
N ASP A 99 -39.76 22.95 29.22
CA ASP A 99 -40.87 23.69 29.74
C ASP A 99 -41.82 22.79 30.56
N GLU A 100 -42.19 23.28 31.73
CA GLU A 100 -43.28 22.77 32.52
C GLU A 100 -44.36 23.82 32.56
N PHE A 101 -45.60 23.43 32.30
CA PHE A 101 -46.70 24.37 32.33
C PHE A 101 -47.94 23.78 32.95
N VAL A 102 -48.70 24.66 33.64
CA VAL A 102 -49.89 24.31 34.34
C VAL A 102 -50.99 25.27 33.90
N VAL A 103 -52.14 24.75 33.52
CA VAL A 103 -53.31 25.56 33.27
C VAL A 103 -53.93 25.99 34.62
N LYS A 104 -54.01 27.29 34.82
CA LYS A 104 -54.52 27.89 36.08
C LYS A 104 -56.03 28.20 36.05
N ASP A 105 -56.50 28.79 34.96
CA ASP A 105 -57.87 29.23 34.81
C ASP A 105 -58.30 29.34 33.33
N ILE A 106 -59.56 29.13 33.10
CA ILE A 106 -60.24 29.30 31.78
C ILE A 106 -61.32 30.28 31.90
N SER A 107 -61.27 31.39 31.15
CA SER A 107 -62.25 32.41 31.15
C SER A 107 -63.20 32.26 29.95
N THR A 108 -64.50 32.05 30.25
CA THR A 108 -65.59 31.87 29.28
C THR A 108 -66.82 32.55 29.76
N ASP A 109 -67.89 32.61 28.91
CA ASP A 109 -69.21 33.06 29.29
C ASP A 109 -70.00 32.05 30.15
N VAL A 110 -69.46 30.88 30.33
CA VAL A 110 -70.08 29.79 31.09
C VAL A 110 -70.08 30.15 32.58
N ILE A 111 -71.22 30.39 33.15
CA ILE A 111 -71.35 30.68 34.59
C ILE A 111 -71.03 29.43 35.38
N PHE A 112 -70.13 29.55 36.34
CA PHE A 112 -69.57 28.43 37.17
C PHE A 112 -68.78 27.33 36.45
N GLY A 113 -68.35 27.59 35.22
CA GLY A 113 -67.46 26.65 34.50
C GLY A 113 -68.07 25.26 34.23
N ARG A 114 -69.32 24.99 34.53
CA ARG A 114 -69.94 23.68 34.38
C ARG A 114 -70.05 23.24 32.95
N GLY A 115 -69.48 22.08 32.58
CA GLY A 115 -69.54 21.59 31.21
C GLY A 115 -68.44 22.16 30.32
N VAL A 116 -67.51 22.97 30.84
CA VAL A 116 -66.28 23.36 30.16
C VAL A 116 -65.27 22.35 30.49
N THR A 117 -64.69 21.78 29.49
CA THR A 117 -63.58 20.81 29.60
C THR A 117 -62.37 21.30 28.78
N LEU A 118 -61.17 20.92 29.20
CA LEU A 118 -59.95 21.18 28.52
C LEU A 118 -59.43 19.85 27.93
N ASP A 119 -59.16 19.88 26.66
CA ASP A 119 -58.52 18.75 25.99
C ASP A 119 -57.20 19.24 25.38
N VAL A 120 -56.10 18.63 25.80
CA VAL A 120 -54.80 18.89 25.24
C VAL A 120 -54.47 17.72 24.35
N GLU A 121 -54.34 17.98 23.08
CA GLU A 121 -54.07 16.95 22.08
C GLU A 121 -52.87 16.12 22.44
N GLY A 122 -53.07 14.83 22.69
CA GLY A 122 -52.04 13.87 23.07
C GLY A 122 -51.92 13.50 24.54
N VAL A 123 -52.74 14.14 25.44
CA VAL A 123 -52.65 13.84 26.88
C VAL A 123 -53.96 13.28 27.44
N GLY A 124 -55.01 13.25 26.65
CA GLY A 124 -56.37 12.81 27.08
C GLY A 124 -57.11 13.87 27.87
N GLY A 125 -58.45 13.93 27.73
CA GLY A 125 -59.29 14.90 28.42
C GLY A 125 -59.31 14.67 29.92
N GLN A 126 -59.08 15.74 30.71
CA GLN A 126 -59.25 15.73 32.17
C GLN A 126 -60.37 16.67 32.57
N ASP A 127 -61.24 16.22 33.42
CA ASP A 127 -62.32 17.03 33.99
C ASP A 127 -61.85 18.09 35.00
N ASP A 128 -60.53 18.01 35.38
CA ASP A 128 -59.93 18.95 36.33
C ASP A 128 -59.11 20.01 35.54
N PHE A 129 -59.37 21.30 35.81
CA PHE A 129 -58.72 22.43 35.09
C PHE A 129 -57.21 22.57 35.36
N ARG A 130 -56.64 21.81 36.30
CA ARG A 130 -55.22 21.85 36.58
C ARG A 130 -54.49 20.71 35.90
N VAL A 131 -54.12 20.94 34.66
CA VAL A 131 -53.33 19.99 33.89
C VAL A 131 -51.88 20.41 33.95
N MET A 132 -51.03 19.56 34.53
CA MET A 132 -49.59 19.73 34.48
C MET A 132 -49.07 18.97 33.25
N LEU A 133 -48.45 19.66 32.33
CA LEU A 133 -47.81 19.08 31.13
C LEU A 133 -46.31 19.40 31.13
N ARG A 134 -45.55 18.44 30.71
CA ARG A 134 -44.11 18.63 30.54
C ARG A 134 -43.79 18.75 29.05
N GLY A 135 -43.01 19.75 28.71
CA GLY A 135 -42.56 19.95 27.32
C GLY A 135 -41.91 18.72 26.72
N ILE A 136 -41.23 17.88 27.56
CA ILE A 136 -40.62 16.60 27.14
C ILE A 136 -41.64 15.66 26.47
N ASP A 137 -42.85 15.54 27.02
CA ASP A 137 -43.86 14.60 26.53
C ASP A 137 -44.41 15.04 25.17
N LEU A 138 -44.50 16.34 24.93
CA LEU A 138 -44.92 16.92 23.66
C LEU A 138 -43.82 16.88 22.59
N VAL A 139 -42.58 17.18 22.99
CA VAL A 139 -41.42 17.10 22.09
C VAL A 139 -41.19 15.65 21.64
N ASP A 140 -41.24 14.67 22.54
CA ASP A 140 -41.06 13.26 22.23
C ASP A 140 -42.12 12.76 21.26
N LYS A 141 -43.41 13.10 21.51
CA LYS A 141 -44.52 12.76 20.61
C LYS A 141 -44.35 13.40 19.22
N SER A 142 -44.00 14.67 19.18
CA SER A 142 -43.78 15.41 17.96
C SER A 142 -42.68 14.81 17.09
N ILE A 143 -41.56 14.38 17.71
CA ILE A 143 -40.46 13.70 17.01
C ILE A 143 -40.88 12.33 16.50
N MET A 144 -41.64 11.55 17.30
CA MET A 144 -42.13 10.24 16.87
C MET A 144 -43.11 10.32 15.70
N THR A 145 -44.02 11.29 15.72
CA THR A 145 -45.06 11.45 14.68
C THR A 145 -44.52 12.06 13.38
N ASN A 146 -43.56 12.99 13.45
CA ASN A 146 -43.08 13.78 12.31
C ASN A 146 -41.61 13.53 11.94
N GLY A 147 -41.02 12.46 12.45
CA GLY A 147 -39.55 12.20 12.45
C GLY A 147 -38.82 12.24 11.11
N LYS A 148 -39.50 12.15 9.97
CA LYS A 148 -38.86 12.14 8.64
C LYS A 148 -38.84 13.49 7.92
N SER A 149 -39.68 14.45 8.30
CA SER A 149 -39.91 15.71 7.55
C SER A 149 -39.45 16.99 8.25
N MET A 150 -38.82 16.89 9.43
CA MET A 150 -38.45 18.06 10.22
C MET A 150 -37.17 18.74 9.73
N GLU A 151 -37.29 19.63 8.79
CA GLU A 151 -36.26 20.62 8.43
C GLU A 151 -36.36 21.92 9.24
N THR A 152 -37.48 22.11 9.97
CA THR A 152 -37.77 23.34 10.71
C THR A 152 -37.49 23.19 12.21
N ALA A 153 -37.10 24.29 12.84
CA ALA A 153 -36.86 24.35 14.29
C ALA A 153 -38.16 24.29 15.11
N THR A 154 -39.33 24.29 14.45
CA THR A 154 -40.64 24.30 15.09
C THR A 154 -41.59 23.35 14.39
N VAL A 155 -42.42 22.65 15.17
CA VAL A 155 -43.40 21.69 14.67
C VAL A 155 -44.72 21.97 15.34
N ASP A 156 -45.79 21.86 14.57
CA ASP A 156 -47.16 21.90 15.11
C ASP A 156 -47.38 20.67 16.00
N ALA A 157 -47.69 20.88 17.25
CA ALA A 157 -47.88 19.84 18.27
C ALA A 157 -49.37 19.61 18.58
N GLY A 158 -50.26 20.10 17.73
CA GLY A 158 -51.67 20.04 17.96
C GLY A 158 -52.17 21.27 18.70
N SER A 159 -53.24 21.17 19.46
CA SER A 159 -53.86 22.32 20.11
C SER A 159 -54.38 22.02 21.52
N ILE A 160 -54.39 23.05 22.34
CA ILE A 160 -55.20 23.06 23.57
C ILE A 160 -56.61 23.41 23.16
N THR A 161 -57.53 22.47 23.26
CA THR A 161 -58.96 22.71 22.94
C THR A 161 -59.77 22.90 24.17
N VAL A 162 -60.49 23.98 24.17
CA VAL A 162 -61.54 24.30 25.18
C VAL A 162 -62.89 23.87 24.63
N LYS A 163 -63.57 22.95 25.29
CA LYS A 163 -64.85 22.39 24.89
C LYS A 163 -65.92 22.78 25.89
N TYR A 164 -67.12 22.95 25.37
CA TYR A 164 -68.33 23.04 26.20
C TYR A 164 -69.28 21.95 25.73
N ARG A 165 -69.59 20.99 26.62
CA ARG A 165 -70.48 19.85 26.31
C ARG A 165 -70.06 19.18 24.99
N ASP A 166 -68.81 18.83 24.87
CA ASP A 166 -68.13 18.18 23.74
C ASP A 166 -67.99 19.05 22.45
N GLU A 167 -68.55 20.28 22.44
CA GLU A 167 -68.35 21.22 21.32
C GLU A 167 -67.10 22.11 21.57
N ILE A 168 -66.28 22.25 20.57
CA ILE A 168 -65.08 23.09 20.66
C ILE A 168 -65.49 24.57 20.59
N ILE A 169 -65.14 25.32 21.65
CA ILE A 169 -65.39 26.79 21.71
C ILE A 169 -64.10 27.59 21.45
N ALA A 170 -62.90 26.98 21.71
CA ALA A 170 -61.62 27.54 21.31
C ALA A 170 -60.62 26.44 21.06
N SER A 171 -59.72 26.71 20.14
CA SER A 171 -58.55 25.91 19.90
C SER A 171 -57.31 26.81 19.87
N LEU A 172 -56.32 26.51 20.71
CA LEU A 172 -55.08 27.27 20.87
C LEU A 172 -53.96 26.41 20.33
N PRO A 173 -53.45 26.69 19.15
CA PRO A 173 -52.40 25.87 18.57
C PRO A 173 -51.15 25.90 19.42
N MET A 174 -50.54 24.71 19.63
CA MET A 174 -49.26 24.55 20.26
C MET A 174 -48.20 24.31 19.21
N ARG A 175 -47.05 24.93 19.38
CA ARG A 175 -45.91 24.74 18.54
C ARG A 175 -44.74 24.24 19.39
N VAL A 176 -44.22 23.07 19.05
CA VAL A 176 -43.01 22.55 19.69
C VAL A 176 -41.79 23.16 19.03
N VAL A 177 -41.00 23.83 19.84
CA VAL A 177 -39.68 24.34 19.45
C VAL A 177 -38.63 23.29 19.79
N ILE A 178 -38.07 22.62 18.77
CA ILE A 178 -37.04 21.60 18.93
C ILE A 178 -35.70 22.30 18.98
N MET A 179 -34.94 22.02 20.01
CA MET A 179 -33.61 22.57 20.23
C MET A 179 -32.54 21.56 19.80
N PRO A 180 -31.31 22.01 19.46
CA PRO A 180 -30.20 21.07 19.14
C PRO A 180 -29.96 20.01 20.24
N GLN A 181 -30.21 20.37 21.51
CA GLN A 181 -30.05 19.47 22.64
C GLN A 181 -31.05 18.30 22.63
N ASP A 182 -32.23 18.50 22.09
CA ASP A 182 -33.27 17.46 21.97
C ASP A 182 -32.78 16.37 21.01
N TRP A 183 -32.27 16.77 19.84
CA TRP A 183 -31.67 15.84 18.89
C TRP A 183 -30.47 15.09 19.46
N LEU A 184 -29.64 15.76 20.29
CA LEU A 184 -28.53 15.12 20.99
C LEU A 184 -28.99 14.06 21.99
N ARG A 185 -30.05 14.35 22.75
CA ARG A 185 -30.64 13.40 23.68
C ARG A 185 -31.16 12.16 22.94
N TYR A 186 -31.92 12.35 21.87
CA TYR A 186 -32.40 11.23 21.05
C TYR A 186 -31.26 10.41 20.45
N ALA A 187 -30.22 11.08 19.94
CA ALA A 187 -29.02 10.40 19.43
C ALA A 187 -28.30 9.57 20.48
N LYS A 188 -28.28 10.00 21.76
CA LYS A 188 -27.68 9.27 22.86
C LYS A 188 -28.51 8.07 23.32
N ASN A 189 -29.83 8.17 23.21
CA ASN A 189 -30.77 7.18 23.75
C ASN A 189 -31.18 6.11 22.73
N THR A 190 -30.74 6.18 21.48
CA THR A 190 -31.00 5.14 20.48
C THR A 190 -29.78 4.28 20.23
N GLU A 191 -29.96 2.98 20.08
CA GLU A 191 -28.91 2.02 19.73
C GLU A 191 -28.70 1.92 18.20
N ASN A 192 -29.69 2.34 17.42
CA ASN A 192 -29.62 2.27 15.97
C ASN A 192 -28.68 3.35 15.41
N GLN A 193 -27.56 2.92 14.84
CA GLN A 193 -26.53 3.83 14.31
C GLN A 193 -27.02 4.76 13.20
N LEU A 194 -27.91 4.29 12.31
CA LEU A 194 -28.44 5.12 11.22
C LEU A 194 -29.32 6.25 11.78
N THR A 195 -30.15 5.91 12.77
CA THR A 195 -30.99 6.89 13.47
C THR A 195 -30.14 7.88 14.27
N GLN A 196 -29.07 7.41 14.94
CA GLN A 196 -28.11 8.30 15.59
C GLN A 196 -27.51 9.33 14.64
N ILE A 197 -27.07 8.86 13.46
CA ILE A 197 -26.51 9.73 12.41
C ILE A 197 -27.51 10.79 11.98
N GLU A 198 -28.78 10.41 11.82
CA GLU A 198 -29.82 11.32 11.39
C GLU A 198 -30.08 12.41 12.44
N TYR A 199 -30.24 12.03 13.70
CA TYR A 199 -30.46 12.99 14.79
C TYR A 199 -29.28 13.96 14.96
N LEU A 200 -28.02 13.45 14.87
CA LEU A 200 -26.86 14.34 14.96
C LEU A 200 -26.73 15.29 13.77
N LYS A 201 -27.11 14.86 12.56
CA LYS A 201 -27.20 15.77 11.40
C LYS A 201 -28.19 16.87 11.59
N ARG A 202 -29.36 16.57 12.17
CA ARG A 202 -30.37 17.57 12.49
C ARG A 202 -29.86 18.57 13.54
N ALA A 203 -29.20 18.08 14.59
CA ALA A 203 -28.57 18.94 15.58
C ALA A 203 -27.54 19.89 14.94
N ILE A 204 -26.72 19.38 14.01
CA ILE A 204 -25.73 20.17 13.27
C ILE A 204 -26.41 21.17 12.32
N ALA A 205 -27.54 20.82 11.68
CA ALA A 205 -28.26 21.73 10.80
C ALA A 205 -28.76 22.96 11.57
N MET A 206 -29.20 22.77 12.82
CA MET A 206 -29.64 23.84 13.71
C MET A 206 -28.48 24.64 14.33
N ASN A 207 -27.35 23.99 14.63
CA ASN A 207 -26.14 24.65 15.12
C ASN A 207 -24.91 24.19 14.35
N LYS A 208 -24.60 24.84 13.25
CA LYS A 208 -23.49 24.49 12.33
C LYS A 208 -22.11 24.60 12.98
N ASN A 209 -21.98 25.34 14.07
CA ASN A 209 -20.71 25.62 14.73
C ASN A 209 -20.44 24.70 15.93
N ASP A 210 -21.32 23.75 16.22
CA ASP A 210 -21.13 22.83 17.32
C ASP A 210 -20.09 21.74 16.98
N THR A 211 -18.85 21.98 17.41
CA THR A 211 -17.73 21.04 17.22
C THR A 211 -17.93 19.75 18.00
N GLY A 212 -18.60 19.79 19.15
CA GLY A 212 -18.90 18.63 19.98
C GLY A 212 -19.80 17.63 19.25
N VAL A 213 -20.90 18.13 18.68
CA VAL A 213 -21.83 17.30 17.91
C VAL A 213 -21.16 16.72 16.66
N ARG A 214 -20.35 17.51 15.97
CA ARG A 214 -19.57 17.03 14.81
C ARG A 214 -18.60 15.92 15.18
N LYS A 215 -17.91 16.02 16.32
CA LYS A 215 -17.03 14.95 16.83
C LYS A 215 -17.82 13.68 17.18
N MET A 216 -19.02 13.82 17.78
CA MET A 216 -19.90 12.66 18.01
C MET A 216 -20.33 11.98 16.72
N LEU A 217 -20.76 12.77 15.72
CA LEU A 217 -21.12 12.23 14.40
C LEU A 217 -19.93 11.54 13.72
N ALA A 218 -18.74 12.14 13.79
CA ALA A 218 -17.52 11.54 13.27
C ALA A 218 -17.21 10.19 13.93
N ALA A 219 -17.35 10.10 15.25
CA ALA A 219 -17.12 8.87 15.99
C ALA A 219 -18.10 7.75 15.58
N ILE A 220 -19.37 8.10 15.31
CA ILE A 220 -20.36 7.12 14.82
C ILE A 220 -20.04 6.70 13.37
N TYR A 221 -19.67 7.63 12.49
CA TYR A 221 -19.24 7.28 11.15
C TYR A 221 -18.02 6.35 11.17
N HIS A 222 -17.07 6.62 12.06
CA HIS A 222 -15.88 5.76 12.23
C HIS A 222 -16.26 4.33 12.63
N ARG A 223 -17.14 4.17 13.64
CA ARG A 223 -17.64 2.85 14.07
C ARG A 223 -18.42 2.12 12.98
N ALA A 224 -19.13 2.87 12.13
CA ALA A 224 -19.85 2.34 10.97
C ALA A 224 -18.94 2.05 9.76
N GLY A 225 -17.62 2.26 9.85
CA GLY A 225 -16.68 2.06 8.74
C GLY A 225 -16.76 3.13 7.64
N MET A 226 -17.49 4.22 7.86
CA MET A 226 -17.70 5.30 6.88
C MET A 226 -16.54 6.33 6.97
N ILE A 227 -15.32 5.89 6.68
CA ILE A 227 -14.10 6.67 6.95
C ILE A 227 -14.08 8.03 6.26
N ASP A 228 -14.52 8.12 4.99
CA ASP A 228 -14.56 9.40 4.26
C ASP A 228 -15.46 10.43 4.95
N LYS A 229 -16.62 9.99 5.45
CA LYS A 229 -17.54 10.86 6.22
C LYS A 229 -16.95 11.24 7.56
N THR A 230 -16.19 10.34 8.19
CA THR A 230 -15.44 10.63 9.42
C THR A 230 -14.44 11.76 9.18
N ILE A 231 -13.61 11.62 8.13
CA ILE A 231 -12.61 12.63 7.72
C ILE A 231 -13.29 13.98 7.45
N ALA A 232 -14.41 13.98 6.73
CA ALA A 232 -15.15 15.20 6.43
C ALA A 232 -15.63 15.93 7.71
N GLN A 233 -16.16 15.20 8.71
CA GLN A 233 -16.60 15.81 9.95
C GLN A 233 -15.44 16.36 10.78
N TYR A 234 -14.31 15.64 10.90
CA TYR A 234 -13.13 16.16 11.60
C TYR A 234 -12.51 17.38 10.89
N ASN A 235 -12.50 17.40 9.57
CA ASN A 235 -12.09 18.60 8.83
C ASN A 235 -13.00 19.78 9.09
N ASN A 236 -14.32 19.57 9.21
CA ASN A 236 -15.25 20.64 9.60
C ASN A 236 -15.01 21.13 11.03
N VAL A 237 -14.65 20.23 11.95
CA VAL A 237 -14.23 20.62 13.32
C VAL A 237 -12.98 21.49 13.26
N LEU A 238 -11.98 21.08 12.47
CA LEU A 238 -10.71 21.83 12.34
C LEU A 238 -10.85 23.14 11.56
N ALA A 239 -11.88 23.29 10.73
CA ALA A 239 -12.22 24.57 10.10
C ALA A 239 -12.76 25.58 11.13
N LEU A 240 -13.48 25.11 12.17
CA LEU A 240 -14.01 25.93 13.25
C LEU A 240 -13.00 26.14 14.38
N ASN A 241 -12.25 25.10 14.72
CA ASN A 241 -11.20 25.14 15.72
C ASN A 241 -9.96 24.43 15.15
N PRO A 242 -9.04 25.17 14.52
CA PRO A 242 -7.85 24.60 13.89
C PRO A 242 -6.94 23.82 14.84
N ASP A 243 -6.97 24.12 16.13
CA ASP A 243 -6.08 23.56 17.14
C ASP A 243 -6.73 22.51 18.04
N ASP A 244 -7.88 21.96 17.61
CA ASP A 244 -8.55 20.84 18.29
C ASP A 244 -7.68 19.57 18.19
N THR A 245 -6.87 19.31 19.23
CA THR A 245 -5.96 18.17 19.29
C THR A 245 -6.66 16.83 19.20
N ALA A 246 -7.88 16.71 19.74
CA ALA A 246 -8.68 15.49 19.65
C ALA A 246 -9.09 15.20 18.20
N ALA A 247 -9.56 16.22 17.47
CA ALA A 247 -9.88 16.08 16.07
C ALA A 247 -8.67 15.76 15.20
N LEU A 248 -7.52 16.39 15.47
CA LEU A 248 -6.25 16.10 14.78
C LEU A 248 -5.80 14.66 15.03
N THR A 249 -5.92 14.15 16.26
CA THR A 249 -5.55 12.78 16.62
C THR A 249 -6.39 11.77 15.86
N GLU A 250 -7.71 11.92 15.84
CA GLU A 250 -8.59 10.98 15.15
C GLU A 250 -8.45 11.09 13.63
N LEU A 251 -8.27 12.29 13.10
CA LEU A 251 -8.01 12.51 11.68
C LEU A 251 -6.69 11.87 11.22
N LEU A 252 -5.65 11.95 12.05
CA LEU A 252 -4.37 11.26 11.83
C LEU A 252 -4.57 9.74 11.69
N LYS A 253 -5.33 9.12 12.61
CA LYS A 253 -5.65 7.69 12.54
C LYS A 253 -6.44 7.34 11.27
N CYS A 254 -7.41 8.17 10.89
CA CYS A 254 -8.17 7.98 9.65
C CYS A 254 -7.24 8.00 8.42
N TYR A 255 -6.35 8.98 8.30
CA TYR A 255 -5.41 9.05 7.17
C TYR A 255 -4.42 7.88 7.14
N ILE A 256 -4.04 7.34 8.30
CA ILE A 256 -3.25 6.11 8.39
C ILE A 256 -4.03 4.93 7.81
N SER A 257 -5.29 4.75 8.21
CA SER A 257 -6.14 3.63 7.76
C SER A 257 -6.45 3.68 6.26
N THR A 258 -6.61 4.89 5.70
CA THR A 258 -6.82 5.11 4.26
C THR A 258 -5.52 5.14 3.44
N LYS A 259 -4.36 4.98 4.10
CA LYS A 259 -3.02 5.07 3.48
C LYS A 259 -2.71 6.44 2.85
N GLU A 260 -3.39 7.48 3.27
CA GLU A 260 -3.12 8.86 2.86
C GLU A 260 -1.92 9.44 3.62
N ASN A 261 -0.77 8.79 3.47
CA ASN A 261 0.41 9.00 4.30
C ASN A 261 0.89 10.46 4.35
N SER A 262 0.84 11.20 3.24
CA SER A 262 1.24 12.61 3.20
C SER A 262 0.36 13.50 4.07
N LYS A 263 -0.97 13.25 4.06
CA LYS A 263 -1.91 13.96 4.92
C LYS A 263 -1.74 13.55 6.38
N ALA A 264 -1.50 12.27 6.64
CA ALA A 264 -1.20 11.76 7.98
C ALA A 264 0.03 12.48 8.57
N ILE A 265 1.15 12.54 7.84
CA ILE A 265 2.36 13.22 8.28
C ILE A 265 2.09 14.70 8.57
N LYS A 266 1.42 15.42 7.66
CA LYS A 266 1.09 16.84 7.85
C LYS A 266 0.23 17.07 9.09
N THR A 267 -0.80 16.23 9.28
CA THR A 267 -1.71 16.31 10.44
C THR A 267 -0.96 15.99 11.74
N GLY A 268 -0.14 14.93 11.74
CA GLY A 268 0.67 14.56 12.89
C GLY A 268 1.69 15.63 13.26
N MET A 269 2.36 16.24 12.28
CA MET A 269 3.29 17.35 12.53
C MET A 269 2.57 18.58 13.14
N LYS A 270 1.33 18.84 12.70
CA LYS A 270 0.52 19.90 13.31
C LYS A 270 0.17 19.55 14.76
N LEU A 271 -0.21 18.30 15.01
CA LEU A 271 -0.49 17.83 16.36
C LEU A 271 0.74 17.97 17.28
N LEU A 272 1.95 17.62 16.79
CA LEU A 272 3.19 17.74 17.56
C LEU A 272 3.60 19.19 17.83
N LYS A 273 3.21 20.17 17.00
CA LYS A 273 3.40 21.60 17.31
C LYS A 273 2.58 22.03 18.51
N LEU A 274 1.38 21.45 18.68
CA LEU A 274 0.48 21.76 19.79
C LEU A 274 0.81 20.93 21.04
N ASN A 275 1.21 19.68 20.85
CA ASN A 275 1.63 18.76 21.90
C ASN A 275 2.93 18.05 21.55
N PRO A 276 4.10 18.64 21.86
CA PRO A 276 5.41 18.06 21.53
C PRO A 276 5.74 16.75 22.25
N GLN A 277 4.95 16.36 23.24
CA GLN A 277 5.15 15.14 24.02
C GLN A 277 4.13 14.04 23.68
N ASP A 278 3.51 14.09 22.52
CA ASP A 278 2.58 13.07 22.06
C ASP A 278 3.30 11.87 21.42
N ALA A 279 3.59 10.86 22.23
CA ALA A 279 4.23 9.63 21.76
C ALA A 279 3.43 8.93 20.65
N ALA A 280 2.09 8.97 20.72
CA ALA A 280 1.23 8.34 19.72
C ALA A 280 1.30 9.08 18.37
N ALA A 281 1.38 10.41 18.39
CA ALA A 281 1.57 11.19 17.18
C ALA A 281 2.91 10.87 16.50
N PHE A 282 4.01 10.79 17.25
CA PHE A 282 5.31 10.34 16.72
C PHE A 282 5.22 8.94 16.11
N ALA A 283 4.61 7.99 16.81
CA ALA A 283 4.44 6.62 16.32
C ALA A 283 3.63 6.55 15.02
N ASN A 284 2.55 7.30 14.93
CA ASN A 284 1.71 7.37 13.73
C ASN A 284 2.43 8.04 12.53
N ILE A 285 3.19 9.10 12.78
CA ILE A 285 4.03 9.74 11.76
C ILE A 285 5.10 8.75 11.27
N ALA A 286 5.74 8.04 12.18
CA ALA A 286 6.73 7.02 11.84
C ALA A 286 6.12 5.91 10.97
N TYR A 287 4.92 5.45 11.34
CA TYR A 287 4.19 4.46 10.55
C TYR A 287 3.86 4.98 9.14
N ALA A 288 3.42 6.24 9.01
CA ALA A 288 3.18 6.85 7.71
C ALA A 288 4.46 6.95 6.87
N TYR A 289 5.61 7.30 7.47
CA TYR A 289 6.90 7.26 6.79
C TYR A 289 7.30 5.85 6.37
N SER A 290 7.06 4.84 7.21
CA SER A 290 7.31 3.43 6.88
C SER A 290 6.52 2.99 5.63
N ASN A 291 5.24 3.39 5.54
CA ASN A 291 4.39 3.07 4.40
C ASN A 291 4.85 3.74 3.09
N THR A 292 5.58 4.84 3.17
CA THR A 292 6.15 5.53 1.99
C THR A 292 7.58 5.08 1.66
N GLY A 293 8.14 4.16 2.45
CA GLY A 293 9.51 3.70 2.28
C GLY A 293 10.58 4.65 2.84
N ALA A 294 10.18 5.73 3.51
CA ALA A 294 11.11 6.69 4.12
C ALA A 294 11.58 6.20 5.51
N TRP A 295 12.31 5.08 5.49
CA TRP A 295 12.64 4.31 6.68
C TRP A 295 13.50 5.06 7.70
N GLU A 296 14.44 5.90 7.25
CA GLU A 296 15.29 6.71 8.13
C GLU A 296 14.46 7.70 8.94
N LYS A 297 13.47 8.34 8.29
CA LYS A 297 12.53 9.23 8.98
C LYS A 297 11.61 8.47 9.93
N ALA A 298 11.21 7.25 9.56
CA ALA A 298 10.45 6.38 10.44
C ALA A 298 11.25 6.03 11.70
N VAL A 299 12.52 5.64 11.57
CA VAL A 299 13.41 5.34 12.70
C VAL A 299 13.49 6.53 13.67
N VAL A 300 13.72 7.75 13.15
CA VAL A 300 13.79 8.95 14.00
C VAL A 300 12.52 9.13 14.82
N ASN A 301 11.36 9.05 14.18
CA ASN A 301 10.08 9.26 14.85
C ASN A 301 9.70 8.11 15.81
N TYR A 302 10.01 6.85 15.47
CA TYR A 302 9.82 5.74 16.41
C TYR A 302 10.73 5.88 17.64
N LYS A 303 11.96 6.35 17.48
CA LYS A 303 12.85 6.63 18.62
C LYS A 303 12.26 7.70 19.55
N GLU A 304 11.74 8.79 18.98
CA GLU A 304 11.08 9.83 19.78
C GLU A 304 9.83 9.31 20.50
N ALA A 305 9.00 8.51 19.82
CA ALA A 305 7.86 7.86 20.47
C ALA A 305 8.29 7.00 21.66
N LEU A 306 9.38 6.23 21.52
CA LEU A 306 9.92 5.37 22.58
C LEU A 306 10.69 6.15 23.65
N ARG A 307 11.26 7.30 23.34
CA ARG A 307 11.83 8.20 24.36
C ARG A 307 10.74 8.69 25.33
N LEU A 308 9.55 9.00 24.76
CA LEU A 308 8.40 9.46 25.55
C LEU A 308 7.67 8.29 26.24
N LYS A 309 7.60 7.12 25.60
CA LYS A 309 6.95 5.93 26.12
C LYS A 309 7.84 4.69 25.92
N PRO A 310 8.83 4.48 26.81
CA PRO A 310 9.84 3.43 26.64
C PRO A 310 9.28 2.00 26.57
N ASP A 311 8.13 1.76 27.14
CA ASP A 311 7.53 0.43 27.30
C ASP A 311 6.55 0.05 26.19
N ASP A 312 6.45 0.84 25.12
CA ASP A 312 5.55 0.57 24.00
C ASP A 312 6.12 -0.54 23.10
N ILE A 313 5.75 -1.78 23.43
CA ILE A 313 6.20 -2.97 22.68
C ILE A 313 5.84 -2.92 21.20
N PRO A 314 4.59 -2.58 20.80
CA PRO A 314 4.24 -2.41 19.38
C PRO A 314 5.14 -1.42 18.64
N VAL A 315 5.40 -0.26 19.21
CA VAL A 315 6.25 0.77 18.60
C VAL A 315 7.71 0.28 18.53
N ARG A 316 8.21 -0.39 19.57
CA ARG A 316 9.55 -0.97 19.58
C ARG A 316 9.71 -2.04 18.51
N PHE A 317 8.69 -2.87 18.31
CA PHE A 317 8.69 -3.86 17.23
C PHE A 317 8.78 -3.18 15.85
N LYS A 318 7.99 -2.14 15.65
CA LYS A 318 8.04 -1.35 14.40
C LYS A 318 9.37 -0.63 14.18
N LEU A 319 10.02 -0.19 15.25
CA LEU A 319 11.39 0.33 15.15
C LEU A 319 12.39 -0.75 14.71
N GLY A 320 12.26 -1.97 15.24
CA GLY A 320 13.05 -3.13 14.81
C GLY A 320 12.87 -3.40 13.31
N GLU A 321 11.62 -3.44 12.82
CA GLU A 321 11.33 -3.59 11.38
C GLU A 321 11.94 -2.45 10.54
N ALA A 322 11.87 -1.22 11.03
CA ALA A 322 12.45 -0.08 10.32
C ALA A 322 13.98 -0.17 10.24
N TYR A 323 14.65 -0.60 11.31
CA TYR A 323 16.08 -0.88 11.28
C TYR A 323 16.44 -2.01 10.32
N GLU A 324 15.63 -3.06 10.20
CA GLU A 324 15.85 -4.10 9.18
C GLU A 324 15.82 -3.53 7.75
N LYS A 325 14.88 -2.62 7.48
CA LYS A 325 14.73 -1.99 6.17
C LYS A 325 15.89 -1.05 5.83
N THR A 326 16.46 -0.37 6.82
CA THR A 326 17.67 0.44 6.67
C THR A 326 18.95 -0.41 6.73
N LYS A 327 18.83 -1.74 6.84
CA LYS A 327 19.95 -2.69 6.98
C LYS A 327 20.79 -2.50 8.25
N ASP A 328 20.29 -1.79 9.23
CA ASP A 328 20.92 -1.66 10.54
C ASP A 328 20.54 -2.85 11.44
N LEU A 329 21.10 -4.00 11.08
CA LEU A 329 20.76 -5.27 11.73
C LEU A 329 21.14 -5.29 13.21
N LYS A 330 22.18 -4.55 13.60
CA LYS A 330 22.62 -4.45 15.01
C LYS A 330 21.54 -3.83 15.88
N ASN A 331 21.02 -2.68 15.48
CA ASN A 331 19.98 -1.99 16.23
C ASN A 331 18.63 -2.74 16.14
N ALA A 332 18.33 -3.42 15.03
CA ALA A 332 17.16 -4.29 14.94
C ALA A 332 17.20 -5.42 15.97
N ILE A 333 18.33 -6.12 16.09
CA ILE A 333 18.55 -7.18 17.08
C ILE A 333 18.33 -6.63 18.50
N GLU A 334 18.89 -5.47 18.79
CA GLU A 334 18.74 -4.84 20.11
C GLU A 334 17.28 -4.57 20.46
N GLN A 335 16.51 -3.99 19.52
CA GLN A 335 15.10 -3.71 19.78
C GLN A 335 14.29 -4.99 20.04
N TYR A 336 14.47 -6.03 19.23
CA TYR A 336 13.76 -7.30 19.44
C TYR A 336 14.19 -8.01 20.74
N ARG A 337 15.48 -7.95 21.11
CA ARG A 337 15.95 -8.45 22.41
C ARG A 337 15.29 -7.72 23.57
N LEU A 338 15.20 -6.40 23.51
CA LEU A 338 14.52 -5.61 24.54
C LEU A 338 13.04 -6.00 24.69
N ILE A 339 12.36 -6.33 23.59
CA ILE A 339 10.99 -6.84 23.69
C ILE A 339 10.98 -8.16 24.44
N LEU A 340 11.90 -9.08 24.14
CA LEU A 340 11.95 -10.39 24.75
C LEU A 340 12.34 -10.35 26.23
N THR A 341 12.93 -9.28 26.77
CA THR A 341 13.12 -9.13 28.21
C THR A 341 11.79 -9.05 28.97
N LYS A 342 10.75 -8.48 28.33
CA LYS A 342 9.42 -8.31 28.92
C LYS A 342 8.42 -9.37 28.45
N ALA A 343 8.55 -9.81 27.21
CA ALA A 343 7.66 -10.77 26.55
C ALA A 343 8.45 -12.00 26.07
N ARG A 344 9.07 -12.72 27.00
CA ARG A 344 10.00 -13.86 26.72
C ARG A 344 9.42 -14.91 25.79
N GLU A 345 8.13 -15.14 25.85
CA GLU A 345 7.43 -16.20 25.15
C GLU A 345 6.79 -15.77 23.82
N SER A 346 7.07 -14.54 23.39
CA SER A 346 6.50 -14.00 22.15
C SER A 346 7.10 -14.69 20.92
N GLY A 347 6.36 -15.64 20.35
CA GLY A 347 6.79 -16.43 19.18
C GLY A 347 7.08 -15.53 17.96
N HIS A 348 6.22 -14.53 17.69
CA HIS A 348 6.42 -13.64 16.54
C HIS A 348 7.69 -12.78 16.65
N VAL A 349 8.05 -12.33 17.88
CA VAL A 349 9.28 -11.57 18.11
C VAL A 349 10.51 -12.48 17.99
N LYS A 350 10.42 -13.73 18.49
CA LYS A 350 11.49 -14.73 18.30
C LYS A 350 11.71 -15.02 16.82
N ILE A 351 10.65 -15.14 16.02
CA ILE A 351 10.74 -15.33 14.57
C ILE A 351 11.42 -14.13 13.91
N ALA A 352 11.01 -12.90 14.25
CA ALA A 352 11.61 -11.69 13.72
C ALA A 352 13.11 -11.61 14.06
N LEU A 353 13.46 -11.81 15.33
CA LEU A 353 14.85 -11.80 15.80
C LEU A 353 15.69 -12.88 15.11
N ALA A 354 15.16 -14.09 15.00
CA ALA A 354 15.83 -15.20 14.30
C ALA A 354 16.08 -14.86 12.81
N GLY A 355 15.10 -14.20 12.17
CA GLY A 355 15.24 -13.71 10.81
C GLY A 355 16.33 -12.64 10.64
N VAL A 356 16.44 -11.73 11.61
CA VAL A 356 17.53 -10.74 11.61
C VAL A 356 18.89 -11.39 11.86
N TYR A 357 18.99 -12.34 12.80
CA TYR A 357 20.22 -13.12 12.98
C TYR A 357 20.63 -13.86 11.72
N LEU A 358 19.67 -14.46 11.00
CA LEU A 358 19.92 -15.12 9.72
C LEU A 358 20.52 -14.14 8.70
N LYS A 359 19.95 -12.95 8.57
CA LYS A 359 20.45 -11.87 7.68
C LYS A 359 21.82 -11.36 8.09
N ALA A 360 22.10 -11.36 9.40
CA ALA A 360 23.39 -10.93 9.96
C ALA A 360 24.47 -12.01 9.89
N GLY A 361 24.15 -13.23 9.43
CA GLY A 361 25.09 -14.36 9.42
C GLY A 361 25.25 -15.04 10.78
N ASN A 362 24.49 -14.66 11.78
CA ASN A 362 24.52 -15.26 13.12
C ASN A 362 23.65 -16.53 13.15
N TYR A 363 24.07 -17.55 12.42
CA TYR A 363 23.28 -18.75 12.15
C TYR A 363 22.94 -19.54 13.44
N ASP A 364 23.87 -19.62 14.40
CA ASP A 364 23.64 -20.36 15.64
C ASP A 364 22.50 -19.78 16.48
N ASP A 365 22.49 -18.46 16.66
CA ASP A 365 21.39 -17.79 17.36
C ASP A 365 20.06 -17.91 16.61
N SER A 366 20.10 -17.81 15.28
CA SER A 366 18.94 -18.03 14.43
C SER A 366 18.38 -19.45 14.61
N ILE A 367 19.23 -20.46 14.52
CA ILE A 367 18.87 -21.88 14.71
C ILE A 367 18.25 -22.09 16.08
N ARG A 368 18.88 -21.57 17.15
CA ARG A 368 18.37 -21.70 18.52
C ARG A 368 16.97 -21.16 18.66
N LEU A 369 16.73 -19.95 18.17
CA LEU A 369 15.41 -19.30 18.28
C LEU A 369 14.34 -20.00 17.45
N TYR A 370 14.65 -20.42 16.21
CA TYR A 370 13.67 -21.18 15.41
C TYR A 370 13.32 -22.51 16.06
N LYS A 371 14.29 -23.21 16.69
CA LYS A 371 14.01 -24.43 17.46
C LYS A 371 13.10 -24.17 18.66
N GLU A 372 13.32 -23.06 19.38
CA GLU A 372 12.42 -22.66 20.47
C GLU A 372 10.99 -22.40 19.99
N VAL A 373 10.84 -21.74 18.83
CA VAL A 373 9.53 -21.51 18.20
C VAL A 373 8.87 -22.84 17.82
N ILE A 374 9.61 -23.72 17.14
CA ILE A 374 9.11 -25.03 16.70
C ILE A 374 8.70 -25.93 17.87
N ALA A 375 9.41 -25.86 18.99
CA ALA A 375 9.06 -26.63 20.20
C ALA A 375 7.66 -26.24 20.73
N LYS A 376 7.26 -24.98 20.58
CA LYS A 376 5.93 -24.49 20.99
C LYS A 376 4.90 -24.59 19.86
N GLU A 377 5.32 -24.40 18.64
CA GLU A 377 4.49 -24.40 17.45
C GLU A 377 4.96 -25.47 16.43
N PRO A 378 4.78 -26.77 16.71
CA PRO A 378 5.32 -27.85 15.87
C PRO A 378 4.73 -27.90 14.44
N ARG A 379 3.70 -27.12 14.17
CA ARG A 379 3.07 -27.02 12.83
C ARG A 379 3.45 -25.73 12.11
N ASN A 380 4.40 -24.95 12.61
CA ASN A 380 4.81 -23.69 11.97
C ASN A 380 5.75 -23.99 10.80
N ALA A 381 5.19 -24.15 9.60
CA ALA A 381 5.93 -24.42 8.37
C ALA A 381 6.99 -23.36 8.07
N ALA A 382 6.69 -22.07 8.31
CA ALA A 382 7.62 -20.98 8.08
C ALA A 382 8.85 -21.03 8.99
N ALA A 383 8.66 -21.45 10.25
CA ALA A 383 9.80 -21.64 11.17
C ALA A 383 10.74 -22.75 10.69
N TYR A 384 10.20 -23.89 10.20
CA TYR A 384 11.01 -24.95 9.61
C TYR A 384 11.72 -24.47 8.33
N ALA A 385 11.04 -23.72 7.46
CA ALA A 385 11.65 -23.19 6.24
C ALA A 385 12.85 -22.28 6.55
N ASN A 386 12.69 -21.36 7.49
CA ASN A 386 13.76 -20.45 7.91
C ASN A 386 14.87 -21.16 8.69
N LEU A 387 14.54 -22.20 9.47
CA LEU A 387 15.51 -23.05 10.10
C LEU A 387 16.37 -23.78 9.04
N GLY A 388 15.74 -24.27 7.98
CA GLY A 388 16.45 -24.81 6.81
C GLY A 388 17.41 -23.79 6.20
N LEU A 389 16.97 -22.52 6.00
CA LEU A 389 17.86 -21.44 5.52
C LEU A 389 19.03 -21.17 6.46
N ALA A 390 18.80 -21.21 7.77
CA ALA A 390 19.85 -21.01 8.75
C ALA A 390 20.90 -22.15 8.70
N TYR A 391 20.46 -23.38 8.54
CA TYR A 391 21.34 -24.52 8.33
C TYR A 391 22.08 -24.46 6.99
N SER A 392 21.42 -23.97 5.95
CA SER A 392 22.06 -23.70 4.64
C SER A 392 23.22 -22.72 4.77
N GLY A 393 22.99 -21.61 5.50
CA GLY A 393 24.04 -20.61 5.78
C GLY A 393 25.21 -21.18 6.58
N LYS A 394 24.96 -22.16 7.44
CA LYS A 394 25.97 -22.85 8.24
C LYS A 394 26.66 -24.01 7.48
N GLY A 395 26.17 -24.38 6.31
CA GLY A 395 26.67 -25.51 5.53
C GLY A 395 26.26 -26.90 6.06
N GLN A 396 25.27 -26.94 6.95
CA GLN A 396 24.72 -28.18 7.52
C GLN A 396 23.60 -28.73 6.65
N TRP A 397 23.99 -29.36 5.55
CA TRP A 397 23.07 -29.72 4.47
C TRP A 397 22.04 -30.81 4.85
N LYS A 398 22.36 -31.73 5.74
CA LYS A 398 21.43 -32.79 6.17
C LYS A 398 20.22 -32.16 6.89
N GLU A 399 20.51 -31.31 7.84
CA GLU A 399 19.55 -30.58 8.63
C GLU A 399 18.79 -29.57 7.74
N GLU A 400 19.45 -28.92 6.79
CA GLU A 400 18.83 -28.05 5.78
C GLU A 400 17.72 -28.79 5.04
N VAL A 401 18.06 -29.95 4.42
CA VAL A 401 17.12 -30.76 3.63
C VAL A 401 15.99 -31.31 4.49
N GLU A 402 16.29 -31.80 5.70
CA GLU A 402 15.28 -32.32 6.62
C GLU A 402 14.24 -31.25 6.97
N ASN A 403 14.70 -30.04 7.31
CA ASN A 403 13.82 -28.94 7.70
C ASN A 403 12.98 -28.43 6.52
N TYR A 404 13.55 -28.34 5.29
CA TYR A 404 12.75 -28.02 4.10
C TYR A 404 11.69 -29.10 3.82
N LYS A 405 12.02 -30.38 3.92
CA LYS A 405 11.05 -31.47 3.77
C LYS A 405 9.93 -31.36 4.81
N LYS A 406 10.27 -31.05 6.05
CA LYS A 406 9.28 -30.86 7.10
C LYS A 406 8.39 -29.64 6.81
N ALA A 407 8.97 -28.52 6.39
CA ALA A 407 8.20 -27.33 5.97
C ALA A 407 7.22 -27.66 4.83
N ILE A 408 7.68 -28.39 3.80
CA ILE A 408 6.85 -28.83 2.68
C ILE A 408 5.75 -29.78 3.12
N SER A 409 6.03 -30.69 4.07
CA SER A 409 5.00 -31.60 4.60
C SER A 409 3.86 -30.85 5.32
N LEU A 410 4.17 -29.72 5.94
CA LEU A 410 3.20 -28.85 6.63
C LEU A 410 2.51 -27.86 5.68
N ASN A 411 3.22 -27.36 4.67
CA ASN A 411 2.69 -26.48 3.63
C ASN A 411 3.13 -26.98 2.24
N PRO A 412 2.42 -27.96 1.63
CA PRO A 412 2.79 -28.53 0.36
C PRO A 412 2.78 -27.57 -0.84
N LYS A 413 2.13 -26.41 -0.68
CA LYS A 413 1.99 -25.39 -1.74
C LYS A 413 3.07 -24.31 -1.69
N ASP A 414 4.02 -24.41 -0.79
CA ASP A 414 5.11 -23.44 -0.69
C ASP A 414 6.14 -23.64 -1.79
N VAL A 415 5.99 -22.88 -2.85
CA VAL A 415 6.86 -22.91 -4.03
C VAL A 415 8.29 -22.49 -3.67
N VAL A 416 8.45 -21.52 -2.77
CA VAL A 416 9.77 -20.98 -2.39
C VAL A 416 10.59 -22.04 -1.64
N VAL A 417 9.98 -22.73 -0.69
CA VAL A 417 10.66 -23.78 0.06
C VAL A 417 11.04 -24.95 -0.83
N ARG A 418 10.18 -25.34 -1.77
CA ARG A 418 10.53 -26.37 -2.77
C ARG A 418 11.68 -25.96 -3.65
N PHE A 419 11.69 -24.71 -4.10
CA PHE A 419 12.79 -24.17 -4.86
C PHE A 419 14.11 -24.23 -4.06
N ASN A 420 14.08 -23.81 -2.80
CA ASN A 420 15.25 -23.87 -1.92
C ASN A 420 15.73 -25.31 -1.70
N LEU A 421 14.81 -26.26 -1.54
CA LEU A 421 15.15 -27.68 -1.44
C LEU A 421 15.82 -28.19 -2.73
N ALA A 422 15.28 -27.81 -3.89
CA ALA A 422 15.91 -28.15 -5.18
C ALA A 422 17.33 -27.60 -5.29
N VAL A 423 17.54 -26.34 -4.91
CA VAL A 423 18.88 -25.72 -4.87
C VAL A 423 19.81 -26.44 -3.88
N ALA A 424 19.28 -26.87 -2.72
CA ALA A 424 20.07 -27.63 -1.76
C ALA A 424 20.57 -28.98 -2.33
N TYR A 425 19.72 -29.68 -3.07
CA TYR A 425 20.07 -30.89 -3.79
C TYR A 425 21.08 -30.63 -4.93
N GLU A 426 20.85 -29.58 -5.73
CA GLU A 426 21.70 -29.18 -6.85
C GLU A 426 23.13 -28.92 -6.36
N LYS A 427 23.31 -28.16 -5.27
CA LYS A 427 24.65 -27.89 -4.66
C LYS A 427 25.38 -29.14 -4.24
N ARG A 428 24.71 -30.27 -4.08
CA ARG A 428 25.26 -31.56 -3.70
C ARG A 428 25.35 -32.55 -4.84
N ASN A 429 25.16 -32.10 -6.08
CA ASN A 429 25.12 -32.92 -7.27
C ASN A 429 24.07 -34.07 -7.21
N GLN A 430 23.01 -33.87 -6.40
CA GLN A 430 21.86 -34.76 -6.35
C GLN A 430 20.85 -34.34 -7.44
N ASP A 431 21.31 -34.43 -8.68
CA ASP A 431 20.61 -33.88 -9.85
C ASP A 431 19.21 -34.50 -10.06
N LYS A 432 19.01 -35.75 -9.65
CA LYS A 432 17.72 -36.42 -9.76
C LYS A 432 16.69 -35.84 -8.82
N GLU A 433 17.06 -35.67 -7.55
CA GLU A 433 16.19 -35.08 -6.51
C GLU A 433 15.94 -33.60 -6.80
N ALA A 434 16.96 -32.86 -7.22
CA ALA A 434 16.84 -31.45 -7.63
C ALA A 434 15.84 -31.30 -8.78
N SER A 435 15.96 -32.14 -9.84
CA SER A 435 15.03 -32.11 -10.98
C SER A 435 13.59 -32.41 -10.57
N GLN A 436 13.36 -33.34 -9.65
CA GLN A 436 12.01 -33.66 -9.15
C GLN A 436 11.37 -32.46 -8.45
N GLU A 437 12.14 -31.78 -7.62
CA GLU A 437 11.61 -30.59 -6.92
C GLU A 437 11.42 -29.41 -7.88
N TYR A 438 12.33 -29.16 -8.84
CA TYR A 438 12.13 -28.13 -9.88
C TYR A 438 10.90 -28.42 -10.74
N HIS A 439 10.65 -29.68 -11.12
CA HIS A 439 9.41 -30.05 -11.80
C HIS A 439 8.17 -29.78 -10.94
N SER A 440 8.27 -30.02 -9.64
CA SER A 440 7.17 -29.70 -8.70
C SER A 440 6.94 -28.19 -8.59
N VAL A 441 8.01 -27.39 -8.57
CA VAL A 441 7.94 -25.92 -8.65
C VAL A 441 7.24 -25.48 -9.93
N LEU A 442 7.64 -26.02 -11.09
CA LEU A 442 7.06 -25.68 -12.39
C LEU A 442 5.62 -26.12 -12.56
N LYS A 443 5.20 -27.20 -11.87
CA LYS A 443 3.81 -27.62 -11.82
C LYS A 443 2.93 -26.62 -11.07
N MET A 444 3.46 -26.00 -10.02
CA MET A 444 2.74 -25.00 -9.21
C MET A 444 2.86 -23.58 -9.77
N ASN A 445 4.00 -23.26 -10.32
CA ASN A 445 4.29 -21.98 -10.97
C ASN A 445 4.85 -22.20 -12.38
N PRO A 446 3.99 -22.40 -13.40
CA PRO A 446 4.42 -22.68 -14.78
C PRO A 446 5.18 -21.54 -15.47
N GLY A 447 5.26 -20.36 -14.84
CA GLY A 447 5.99 -19.21 -15.34
C GLY A 447 7.37 -19.00 -14.69
N ASP A 448 7.81 -19.89 -13.81
CA ASP A 448 9.07 -19.73 -13.09
C ASP A 448 10.27 -19.93 -13.99
N THR A 449 10.81 -18.79 -14.46
CA THR A 449 11.96 -18.78 -15.38
C THR A 449 13.25 -19.24 -14.73
N GLU A 450 13.42 -19.05 -13.41
CA GLU A 450 14.61 -19.50 -12.68
C GLU A 450 14.60 -21.03 -12.54
N ALA A 451 13.46 -21.61 -12.15
CA ALA A 451 13.31 -23.08 -12.09
C ALA A 451 13.51 -23.73 -13.46
N PHE A 452 13.01 -23.13 -14.54
CA PHE A 452 13.31 -23.60 -15.89
C PHE A 452 14.80 -23.54 -16.20
N ALA A 453 15.48 -22.47 -15.84
CA ALA A 453 16.89 -22.29 -16.11
C ALA A 453 17.72 -23.34 -15.36
N ARG A 454 17.47 -23.52 -14.05
CA ARG A 454 18.15 -24.50 -13.23
C ARG A 454 17.93 -25.93 -13.75
N LEU A 455 16.70 -26.25 -14.09
CA LEU A 455 16.39 -27.57 -14.66
C LEU A 455 17.10 -27.77 -16.02
N ALA A 456 17.11 -26.74 -16.87
CA ALA A 456 17.81 -26.77 -18.14
C ALA A 456 19.33 -26.98 -17.97
N ASP A 457 19.93 -26.33 -16.97
CA ASP A 457 21.34 -26.49 -16.64
C ASP A 457 21.65 -27.91 -16.14
N ILE A 458 20.77 -28.48 -15.30
CA ILE A 458 20.89 -29.87 -14.84
C ILE A 458 20.77 -30.83 -16.04
N GLU A 459 19.80 -30.66 -16.91
CA GLU A 459 19.65 -31.50 -18.11
C GLU A 459 20.87 -31.38 -19.04
N PHE A 460 21.39 -30.17 -19.16
CA PHE A 460 22.62 -29.90 -19.92
C PHE A 460 23.85 -30.59 -19.33
N LYS A 461 24.07 -30.44 -18.02
CA LYS A 461 25.16 -31.10 -17.27
C LYS A 461 25.11 -32.61 -17.46
N ASN A 462 23.91 -33.17 -17.45
CA ASN A 462 23.70 -34.61 -17.66
C ASN A 462 23.72 -35.00 -19.15
N LYS A 463 24.18 -34.14 -20.05
CA LYS A 463 24.26 -34.33 -21.50
C LYS A 463 22.92 -34.62 -22.19
N ARG A 464 21.80 -34.30 -21.54
CA ARG A 464 20.46 -34.41 -22.10
C ARG A 464 20.10 -33.11 -22.83
N TYR A 465 20.89 -32.77 -23.84
CA TYR A 465 20.82 -31.49 -24.55
C TYR A 465 19.49 -31.23 -25.21
N SER A 466 18.79 -32.26 -25.68
CA SER A 466 17.45 -32.12 -26.30
C SER A 466 16.43 -31.57 -25.32
N GLU A 467 16.43 -32.05 -24.09
CA GLU A 467 15.55 -31.63 -23.01
C GLU A 467 15.93 -30.22 -22.54
N SER A 468 17.22 -29.96 -22.39
CA SER A 468 17.74 -28.63 -22.03
C SER A 468 17.29 -27.56 -23.03
N VAL A 469 17.41 -27.83 -24.34
CA VAL A 469 16.92 -26.93 -25.39
C VAL A 469 15.45 -26.61 -25.25
N LYS A 470 14.59 -27.61 -25.05
CA LYS A 470 13.12 -27.40 -24.87
C LYS A 470 12.81 -26.45 -23.71
N LEU A 471 13.57 -26.57 -22.63
CA LEU A 471 13.41 -25.73 -21.45
C LEU A 471 13.90 -24.30 -21.72
N TYR A 472 15.08 -24.13 -22.30
CA TYR A 472 15.60 -22.80 -22.66
C TYR A 472 14.72 -22.09 -23.69
N GLU A 473 14.15 -22.81 -24.67
CA GLU A 473 13.19 -22.21 -25.61
C GLU A 473 11.94 -21.65 -24.93
N LYS A 474 11.41 -22.36 -23.89
CA LYS A 474 10.32 -21.84 -23.09
C LYS A 474 10.71 -20.55 -22.37
N ILE A 475 11.92 -20.50 -21.80
CA ILE A 475 12.43 -19.30 -21.14
C ILE A 475 12.57 -18.16 -22.16
N ALA A 476 13.10 -18.45 -23.34
CA ALA A 476 13.28 -17.46 -24.40
C ALA A 476 11.96 -16.82 -24.85
N LYS A 477 10.84 -17.56 -24.83
CA LYS A 477 9.49 -17.04 -25.10
C LYS A 477 9.00 -16.07 -24.05
N SER A 478 9.25 -16.38 -22.76
CA SER A 478 8.82 -15.52 -21.64
C SER A 478 9.78 -14.35 -21.38
N SER A 479 11.03 -14.51 -21.76
CA SER A 479 12.10 -13.52 -21.53
C SER A 479 12.92 -13.26 -22.80
N PRO A 480 12.33 -12.67 -23.86
CA PRO A 480 12.89 -12.64 -25.20
C PRO A 480 14.16 -11.76 -25.38
N ARG A 481 14.57 -11.04 -24.33
CA ARG A 481 15.79 -10.19 -24.36
C ARG A 481 16.86 -10.64 -23.37
N LYS A 482 16.69 -11.80 -22.72
CA LYS A 482 17.68 -12.31 -21.76
C LYS A 482 18.84 -12.99 -22.50
N ALA A 483 19.92 -12.26 -22.69
CA ALA A 483 21.07 -12.67 -23.49
C ALA A 483 21.68 -14.03 -23.09
N SER A 484 21.75 -14.33 -21.79
CA SER A 484 22.30 -15.60 -21.26
C SER A 484 21.52 -16.83 -21.73
N ILE A 485 20.21 -16.72 -21.94
CA ILE A 485 19.39 -17.83 -22.41
C ILE A 485 19.78 -18.21 -23.85
N TYR A 486 20.02 -17.22 -24.68
CA TYR A 486 20.45 -17.45 -26.07
C TYR A 486 21.89 -17.98 -26.14
N ALA A 487 22.76 -17.60 -25.20
CA ALA A 487 24.07 -18.17 -25.06
C ALA A 487 23.99 -19.68 -24.72
N ASN A 488 23.16 -20.05 -23.75
CA ASN A 488 22.95 -21.44 -23.36
C ASN A 488 22.29 -22.26 -24.47
N LEU A 489 21.29 -21.69 -25.18
CA LEU A 489 20.70 -22.32 -26.38
C LEU A 489 21.75 -22.54 -27.47
N GLY A 490 22.59 -21.54 -27.74
CA GLY A 490 23.67 -21.64 -28.71
C GLY A 490 24.60 -22.81 -28.39
N PHE A 491 24.97 -22.93 -27.12
CA PHE A 491 25.84 -24.01 -26.66
C PHE A 491 25.16 -25.37 -26.76
N ALA A 492 23.93 -25.52 -26.26
CA ALA A 492 23.18 -26.75 -26.30
C ALA A 492 22.89 -27.23 -27.74
N TYR A 493 22.58 -26.32 -28.65
CA TYR A 493 22.45 -26.66 -30.07
C TYR A 493 23.78 -27.05 -30.71
N GLY A 494 24.88 -26.43 -30.28
CA GLY A 494 26.23 -26.83 -30.71
C GLY A 494 26.57 -28.28 -30.36
N GLU A 495 26.30 -28.68 -29.11
CA GLU A 495 26.49 -30.05 -28.64
C GLU A 495 25.60 -31.05 -29.40
N LEU A 496 24.37 -30.65 -29.76
CA LEU A 496 23.48 -31.42 -30.63
C LEU A 496 23.89 -31.44 -32.10
N LYS A 497 25.03 -30.82 -32.47
CA LYS A 497 25.50 -30.63 -33.87
C LYS A 497 24.53 -29.89 -34.75
N LYS A 498 23.59 -29.16 -34.20
CA LYS A 498 22.64 -28.28 -34.89
C LYS A 498 23.24 -26.89 -35.08
N LEU A 499 24.33 -26.86 -35.87
CA LEU A 499 25.21 -25.69 -35.98
C LEU A 499 24.50 -24.41 -36.43
N LYS A 500 23.50 -24.50 -37.32
CA LYS A 500 22.75 -23.36 -37.78
C LYS A 500 21.97 -22.70 -36.60
N GLN A 501 21.24 -23.49 -35.82
CA GLN A 501 20.51 -22.99 -34.65
C GLN A 501 21.48 -22.48 -33.57
N SER A 502 22.65 -23.14 -33.42
CA SER A 502 23.72 -22.68 -32.51
C SER A 502 24.17 -21.26 -32.86
N SER A 503 24.55 -21.02 -34.13
CA SER A 503 24.99 -19.67 -34.56
C SER A 503 23.91 -18.61 -34.41
N GLU A 504 22.67 -18.90 -34.84
CA GLU A 504 21.54 -17.98 -34.70
C GLU A 504 21.29 -17.56 -33.23
N ASN A 505 21.48 -18.47 -32.31
CA ASN A 505 21.28 -18.16 -30.89
C ASN A 505 22.48 -17.39 -30.30
N TYR A 506 23.71 -17.69 -30.68
CA TYR A 506 24.87 -16.86 -30.27
C TYR A 506 24.77 -15.45 -30.83
N GLU A 507 24.35 -15.27 -32.08
CA GLU A 507 24.09 -13.97 -32.69
C GLU A 507 23.04 -13.17 -31.88
N LYS A 508 21.95 -13.84 -31.43
CA LYS A 508 20.95 -13.22 -30.55
C LYS A 508 21.53 -12.85 -29.19
N ALA A 509 22.39 -13.70 -28.61
CA ALA A 509 23.06 -13.39 -27.35
C ALA A 509 23.90 -12.11 -27.45
N ILE A 510 24.67 -11.98 -28.55
CA ILE A 510 25.46 -10.78 -28.84
C ILE A 510 24.57 -9.56 -29.08
N LYS A 511 23.51 -9.71 -29.87
CA LYS A 511 22.51 -8.66 -30.11
C LYS A 511 21.91 -8.12 -28.81
N TYR A 512 21.69 -8.98 -27.82
CA TYR A 512 21.17 -8.61 -26.48
C TYR A 512 22.28 -8.27 -25.48
N ARG A 513 23.50 -8.00 -25.99
CA ARG A 513 24.63 -7.46 -25.23
C ARG A 513 25.14 -8.37 -24.12
N ILE A 514 25.33 -9.64 -24.41
CA ILE A 514 26.07 -10.52 -23.50
C ILE A 514 27.49 -9.98 -23.28
N LYS A 515 27.95 -10.04 -22.02
CA LYS A 515 29.28 -9.52 -21.66
C LYS A 515 30.37 -10.58 -21.72
N ASP A 516 30.02 -11.86 -21.84
CA ASP A 516 30.95 -12.96 -21.85
C ASP A 516 31.66 -13.05 -23.21
N PRO A 517 32.98 -12.83 -23.26
CA PRO A 517 33.77 -12.95 -24.47
C PRO A 517 33.76 -14.35 -25.08
N GLN A 518 33.58 -15.39 -24.24
CA GLN A 518 33.55 -16.78 -24.70
C GLN A 518 32.51 -17.05 -25.77
N ILE A 519 31.46 -16.24 -25.81
CA ILE A 519 30.39 -16.33 -26.81
C ILE A 519 30.95 -16.06 -28.21
N HIS A 520 31.88 -15.10 -28.36
CA HIS A 520 32.53 -14.82 -29.63
C HIS A 520 33.38 -16.01 -30.07
N TYR A 521 34.08 -16.66 -29.14
CA TYR A 521 34.84 -17.88 -29.47
C TYR A 521 33.90 -19.02 -29.92
N ASN A 522 32.83 -19.27 -29.18
CA ASN A 522 31.89 -20.33 -29.50
C ASN A 522 31.17 -20.09 -30.83
N LEU A 523 30.79 -18.83 -31.11
CA LEU A 523 30.23 -18.44 -32.38
C LEU A 523 31.21 -18.61 -33.55
N ALA A 524 32.46 -18.17 -33.34
CA ALA A 524 33.52 -18.35 -34.32
C ALA A 524 33.75 -19.81 -34.67
N TYR A 525 33.86 -20.67 -33.62
CA TYR A 525 33.98 -22.11 -33.80
C TYR A 525 32.78 -22.71 -34.58
N THR A 526 31.58 -22.24 -34.26
CA THR A 526 30.35 -22.70 -34.93
C THR A 526 30.33 -22.28 -36.40
N TYR A 527 30.75 -21.05 -36.70
CA TYR A 527 30.89 -20.58 -38.09
C TYR A 527 31.96 -21.36 -38.84
N ASP A 528 33.08 -21.67 -38.20
CA ASP A 528 34.15 -22.46 -38.85
C ASP A 528 33.62 -23.84 -39.26
N LYS A 529 32.90 -24.51 -38.34
CA LYS A 529 32.26 -25.83 -38.63
C LYS A 529 31.19 -25.74 -39.71
N LEU A 530 30.53 -24.58 -39.89
CA LEU A 530 29.58 -24.30 -40.95
C LEU A 530 30.29 -23.93 -42.31
N GLY A 531 31.62 -23.81 -42.34
CA GLY A 531 32.34 -23.33 -43.50
C GLY A 531 32.27 -21.83 -43.73
N ARG A 532 31.68 -21.06 -42.79
CA ARG A 532 31.53 -19.60 -42.84
C ARG A 532 32.82 -18.92 -42.33
N LYS A 533 33.94 -19.16 -43.04
CA LYS A 533 35.29 -18.80 -42.58
C LYS A 533 35.47 -17.32 -42.30
N LYS A 534 34.91 -16.44 -43.17
CA LYS A 534 35.03 -14.98 -42.99
C LYS A 534 34.40 -14.51 -41.66
N GLU A 535 33.21 -14.98 -41.38
CA GLU A 535 32.49 -14.65 -40.16
C GLU A 535 33.20 -15.28 -38.93
N ALA A 536 33.68 -16.49 -39.03
CA ALA A 536 34.45 -17.14 -37.97
C ALA A 536 35.65 -16.28 -37.57
N ILE A 537 36.43 -15.80 -38.51
CA ILE A 537 37.61 -14.96 -38.26
C ILE A 537 37.25 -13.63 -37.62
N GLN A 538 36.13 -13.00 -38.00
CA GLN A 538 35.67 -11.76 -37.37
C GLN A 538 35.36 -11.98 -35.89
N GLU A 539 34.74 -13.08 -35.56
CA GLU A 539 34.40 -13.40 -34.18
C GLU A 539 35.64 -13.85 -33.38
N TYR A 540 36.57 -14.62 -33.98
CA TYR A 540 37.86 -14.91 -33.35
C TYR A 540 38.68 -13.64 -33.08
N GLU A 541 38.68 -12.64 -33.97
CA GLU A 541 39.36 -11.36 -33.74
C GLU A 541 38.76 -10.61 -32.55
N LYS A 542 37.41 -10.58 -32.43
CA LYS A 542 36.74 -9.98 -31.27
C LYS A 542 37.13 -10.67 -29.97
N TYR A 543 37.18 -12.01 -29.95
CA TYR A 543 37.62 -12.75 -28.80
C TYR A 543 39.10 -12.46 -28.48
N ALA A 544 39.97 -12.51 -29.47
CA ALA A 544 41.40 -12.27 -29.33
C ALA A 544 41.78 -10.84 -28.96
N SER A 545 40.82 -9.88 -29.08
CA SER A 545 41.03 -8.50 -28.66
C SER A 545 41.13 -8.37 -27.14
N SER A 546 40.39 -9.19 -26.40
CA SER A 546 40.33 -9.19 -24.94
C SER A 546 41.02 -10.42 -24.31
N HIS A 547 41.04 -11.56 -25.02
CA HIS A 547 41.58 -12.84 -24.56
C HIS A 547 42.46 -13.46 -25.63
N PRO A 548 43.66 -12.93 -25.89
CA PRO A 548 44.57 -13.47 -26.88
C PRO A 548 45.22 -14.75 -26.32
N THR A 549 44.84 -15.91 -26.88
CA THR A 549 45.51 -17.18 -26.62
C THR A 549 46.32 -17.60 -27.86
N MET A 550 47.36 -18.39 -27.66
CA MET A 550 48.20 -18.83 -28.77
C MET A 550 47.42 -19.57 -29.83
N ASP A 551 46.54 -20.49 -29.43
CA ASP A 551 45.70 -21.27 -30.36
C ASP A 551 44.83 -20.41 -31.27
N ILE A 552 44.26 -19.36 -30.71
CA ILE A 552 43.43 -18.43 -31.49
C ILE A 552 44.29 -17.58 -32.43
N LEU A 553 45.43 -17.13 -31.96
CA LEU A 553 46.36 -16.38 -32.80
C LEU A 553 46.92 -17.26 -33.94
N ASP A 554 47.16 -18.55 -33.69
CA ASP A 554 47.58 -19.51 -34.74
C ASP A 554 46.46 -19.66 -35.78
N ILE A 555 45.20 -19.84 -35.36
CA ILE A 555 44.07 -19.92 -36.29
C ILE A 555 43.95 -18.65 -37.14
N LEU A 556 44.07 -17.48 -36.53
CA LEU A 556 43.97 -16.19 -37.22
C LEU A 556 45.15 -16.00 -38.19
N ALA A 557 46.36 -16.37 -37.77
CA ALA A 557 47.56 -16.29 -38.61
C ALA A 557 47.44 -17.20 -39.82
N ASP A 558 47.06 -18.47 -39.64
CA ASP A 558 46.87 -19.44 -40.72
C ASP A 558 45.85 -18.96 -41.74
N TYR A 559 44.71 -18.43 -41.27
CA TYR A 559 43.70 -17.87 -42.16
C TYR A 559 44.21 -16.69 -42.95
N TYR A 560 44.88 -15.72 -42.30
CA TYR A 560 45.39 -14.54 -43.04
C TYR A 560 46.51 -14.92 -43.98
N MET A 561 47.30 -15.93 -43.69
CA MET A 561 48.29 -16.46 -44.61
C MET A 561 47.65 -17.08 -45.85
N LYS A 562 46.64 -17.93 -45.67
CA LYS A 562 45.89 -18.55 -46.77
C LYS A 562 45.19 -17.55 -47.66
N GLU A 563 44.63 -16.52 -47.06
CA GLU A 563 43.96 -15.42 -47.78
C GLU A 563 44.91 -14.36 -48.33
N LYS A 564 46.27 -14.57 -48.19
CA LYS A 564 47.32 -13.62 -48.63
C LYS A 564 47.18 -12.22 -48.00
N ARG A 565 46.54 -12.12 -46.83
CA ARG A 565 46.36 -10.87 -46.09
C ARG A 565 47.53 -10.61 -45.15
N TYR A 566 48.70 -10.37 -45.77
CA TYR A 566 50.00 -10.35 -45.09
C TYR A 566 50.12 -9.32 -43.98
N GLU A 567 49.51 -8.14 -44.10
CA GLU A 567 49.54 -7.14 -43.02
C GLU A 567 48.82 -7.63 -41.78
N ASN A 568 47.67 -8.31 -41.98
CA ASN A 568 46.95 -8.90 -40.87
C ASN A 568 47.74 -10.03 -40.20
N ALA A 569 48.38 -10.89 -41.01
CA ALA A 569 49.25 -11.96 -40.49
C ALA A 569 50.42 -11.39 -39.65
N ILE A 570 51.09 -10.37 -40.14
CA ILE A 570 52.18 -9.68 -39.42
C ILE A 570 51.67 -9.16 -38.09
N ARG A 571 50.49 -8.52 -38.05
CA ARG A 571 49.85 -8.00 -36.81
C ARG A 571 49.62 -9.14 -35.80
N ILE A 572 49.14 -10.30 -36.26
CA ILE A 572 48.90 -11.46 -35.40
C ILE A 572 50.19 -12.06 -34.88
N TYR A 573 51.19 -12.29 -35.76
CA TYR A 573 52.52 -12.83 -35.36
C TYR A 573 53.21 -11.88 -34.36
N LYS A 574 53.13 -10.57 -34.56
CA LYS A 574 53.64 -9.60 -33.56
C LYS A 574 52.89 -9.70 -32.21
N LYS A 575 51.57 -9.97 -32.21
CA LYS A 575 50.86 -10.26 -30.95
C LYS A 575 51.37 -11.56 -30.30
N MET A 576 51.67 -12.61 -31.10
CA MET A 576 52.23 -13.86 -30.60
C MET A 576 53.60 -13.65 -29.95
N THR A 577 54.47 -12.87 -30.58
CA THR A 577 55.78 -12.53 -30.02
C THR A 577 55.70 -11.66 -28.77
N ALA A 578 54.67 -10.79 -28.67
CA ALA A 578 54.44 -10.02 -27.46
C ALA A 578 53.91 -10.90 -26.32
N LEU A 579 53.07 -11.90 -26.62
CA LEU A 579 52.50 -12.82 -25.63
C LEU A 579 53.55 -13.88 -25.16
N ASN A 580 54.38 -14.37 -26.08
CA ASN A 580 55.48 -15.24 -25.78
C ASN A 580 56.74 -14.80 -26.56
N PRO A 581 57.60 -13.98 -25.96
CA PRO A 581 58.80 -13.45 -26.62
C PRO A 581 59.84 -14.52 -26.99
N LYS A 582 59.75 -15.73 -26.47
CA LYS A 582 60.69 -16.83 -26.77
C LYS A 582 60.14 -17.79 -27.84
N ARG A 583 58.98 -17.56 -28.40
CA ARG A 583 58.40 -18.44 -29.43
C ARG A 583 59.09 -18.22 -30.78
N ALA A 584 60.10 -19.03 -31.04
CA ALA A 584 60.91 -18.99 -32.28
C ALA A 584 60.02 -19.05 -33.54
N SER A 585 59.04 -19.97 -33.58
CA SER A 585 58.12 -20.14 -34.71
C SER A 585 57.32 -18.89 -35.11
N ALA A 586 57.04 -18.00 -34.16
CA ALA A 586 56.36 -16.74 -34.48
C ALA A 586 57.28 -15.76 -35.24
N TYR A 587 58.57 -15.76 -34.90
CA TYR A 587 59.57 -14.95 -35.59
C TYR A 587 59.90 -15.54 -36.96
N SER A 588 60.01 -16.86 -37.09
CA SER A 588 60.25 -17.49 -38.42
C SER A 588 59.04 -17.20 -39.34
N SER A 589 57.83 -17.26 -38.81
CA SER A 589 56.63 -16.89 -39.57
C SER A 589 56.63 -15.42 -40.01
N LEU A 590 57.07 -14.49 -39.14
CA LEU A 590 57.26 -13.08 -39.53
C LEU A 590 58.27 -12.95 -40.66
N GLY A 591 59.41 -13.62 -40.55
CA GLY A 591 60.41 -13.67 -41.61
C GLY A 591 59.79 -14.16 -42.92
N TYR A 592 59.06 -15.27 -42.89
CA TYR A 592 58.36 -15.81 -44.06
C TYR A 592 57.34 -14.86 -44.65
N VAL A 593 56.55 -14.18 -43.87
CA VAL A 593 55.58 -13.18 -44.39
C VAL A 593 56.30 -12.00 -45.03
N TYR A 594 57.40 -11.51 -44.46
CA TYR A 594 58.21 -10.45 -45.06
C TYR A 594 58.91 -10.93 -46.35
N SER A 595 59.26 -12.22 -46.45
CA SER A 595 59.77 -12.76 -47.72
C SER A 595 58.72 -12.69 -48.84
N LEU A 596 57.44 -13.00 -48.55
CA LEU A 596 56.33 -12.91 -49.49
C LEU A 596 55.99 -11.46 -49.87
N LYS A 597 56.34 -10.49 -49.03
CA LYS A 597 56.23 -9.06 -49.32
C LYS A 597 57.46 -8.47 -50.01
N ASN A 598 58.48 -9.29 -50.23
CA ASN A 598 59.76 -8.89 -50.82
C ASN A 598 60.53 -7.84 -49.97
N ASP A 599 60.34 -7.86 -48.65
CA ASP A 599 61.04 -7.02 -47.66
C ASP A 599 62.18 -7.80 -47.05
N ILE A 600 63.27 -7.80 -47.78
CA ILE A 600 64.42 -8.66 -47.51
C ILE A 600 65.11 -8.29 -46.19
N ASP A 601 65.09 -7.02 -45.79
CA ASP A 601 65.75 -6.56 -44.59
C ASP A 601 65.03 -7.10 -43.32
N ARG A 602 63.70 -6.98 -43.30
CA ARG A 602 62.90 -7.54 -42.18
C ARG A 602 62.85 -9.07 -42.23
N GLU A 603 62.85 -9.66 -43.44
CA GLU A 603 62.96 -11.12 -43.59
C GLU A 603 64.20 -11.65 -42.86
N ILE A 604 65.37 -11.07 -43.11
CA ILE A 604 66.67 -11.45 -42.47
C ILE A 604 66.61 -11.16 -40.97
N GLU A 605 66.11 -10.00 -40.59
CA GLU A 605 66.01 -9.61 -39.17
C GLU A 605 65.23 -10.66 -38.36
N TYR A 606 64.02 -10.99 -38.83
CA TYR A 606 63.14 -11.89 -38.09
C TYR A 606 63.63 -13.34 -38.09
N TYR A 607 64.25 -13.86 -39.18
CA TYR A 607 64.84 -15.14 -39.15
C TYR A 607 66.06 -15.23 -38.15
N LYS A 608 66.82 -14.17 -38.06
CA LYS A 608 67.92 -14.09 -37.07
C LYS A 608 67.37 -14.11 -35.62
N ILE A 609 66.21 -13.39 -35.39
CA ILE A 609 65.59 -13.45 -34.05
C ILE A 609 65.07 -14.85 -33.76
N SER A 610 64.47 -15.54 -34.74
CA SER A 610 63.99 -16.91 -34.60
C SER A 610 65.09 -17.82 -34.13
N LEU A 611 66.24 -17.78 -34.86
CA LEU A 611 67.42 -18.63 -34.56
C LEU A 611 68.11 -18.31 -33.24
N ARG A 612 67.87 -17.15 -32.60
CA ARG A 612 68.31 -16.88 -31.22
C ARG A 612 67.52 -17.69 -30.17
N TYR A 613 66.31 -18.04 -30.49
CA TYR A 613 65.41 -18.77 -29.57
C TYR A 613 65.33 -20.26 -29.90
N ASP A 614 65.58 -20.61 -31.17
CA ASP A 614 65.71 -22.00 -31.65
C ASP A 614 66.77 -22.05 -32.69
N ALA A 615 67.95 -22.46 -32.25
CA ALA A 615 69.15 -22.57 -33.07
C ALA A 615 69.21 -23.88 -33.88
N GLU A 616 68.28 -24.80 -33.68
CA GLU A 616 68.27 -26.13 -34.31
C GLU A 616 67.28 -26.24 -35.48
N ASP A 617 66.62 -25.13 -35.85
CA ASP A 617 65.71 -25.11 -36.99
C ASP A 617 66.39 -24.89 -38.32
N ASP A 618 66.72 -26.05 -39.01
CA ASP A 618 67.38 -26.11 -40.31
C ASP A 618 66.59 -25.33 -41.40
N ASN A 619 65.25 -25.34 -41.35
CA ASN A 619 64.41 -24.66 -42.32
C ASN A 619 64.56 -23.15 -42.22
N VAL A 620 64.65 -22.58 -41.01
CA VAL A 620 64.90 -21.15 -40.84
C VAL A 620 66.28 -20.78 -41.32
N TYR A 621 67.32 -21.62 -41.14
CA TYR A 621 68.62 -21.36 -41.77
C TYR A 621 68.54 -21.41 -43.28
N LEU A 622 67.81 -22.34 -43.92
CA LEU A 622 67.59 -22.37 -45.36
C LEU A 622 66.94 -21.08 -45.89
N ASN A 623 65.89 -20.63 -45.17
CA ASN A 623 65.21 -19.42 -45.56
C ASN A 623 66.09 -18.17 -45.37
N LEU A 624 66.84 -18.08 -44.30
CA LEU A 624 67.82 -17.03 -44.03
C LEU A 624 68.92 -17.01 -45.08
N GLY A 625 69.41 -18.17 -45.50
CA GLY A 625 70.35 -18.30 -46.58
C GLY A 625 69.81 -17.80 -47.90
N ALA A 626 68.55 -18.11 -48.21
CA ALA A 626 67.87 -17.60 -49.41
C ALA A 626 67.65 -16.07 -49.37
N ALA A 627 67.35 -15.53 -48.21
CA ALA A 627 67.18 -14.07 -48.04
C ALA A 627 68.53 -13.33 -48.22
N TYR A 628 69.63 -13.87 -47.64
CA TYR A 628 70.95 -13.30 -47.88
C TYR A 628 71.40 -13.43 -49.32
N GLU A 629 71.09 -14.54 -50.00
CA GLU A 629 71.38 -14.69 -51.43
C GLU A 629 70.69 -13.68 -52.27
N LYS A 630 69.38 -13.43 -52.04
CA LYS A 630 68.58 -12.38 -52.70
C LYS A 630 69.18 -10.98 -52.49
N LYS A 631 69.74 -10.73 -51.32
CA LYS A 631 70.36 -9.44 -50.95
C LYS A 631 71.75 -9.28 -51.50
N GLY A 632 72.35 -10.37 -52.11
CA GLY A 632 73.71 -10.37 -52.62
C GLY A 632 74.77 -10.60 -51.55
N MET A 633 74.39 -10.91 -50.31
CA MET A 633 75.27 -11.20 -49.19
C MET A 633 75.69 -12.65 -49.20
N TYR A 634 76.47 -13.01 -50.22
CA TYR A 634 76.82 -14.43 -50.52
C TYR A 634 77.60 -15.10 -49.40
N GLY A 635 78.45 -14.34 -48.70
CA GLY A 635 79.23 -14.90 -47.54
C GLY A 635 78.34 -15.30 -46.38
N ASP A 636 77.33 -14.48 -46.08
CA ASP A 636 76.40 -14.80 -44.99
C ASP A 636 75.33 -15.85 -45.41
N ALA A 637 74.98 -15.87 -46.70
CA ALA A 637 74.18 -16.94 -47.29
C ALA A 637 74.89 -18.30 -47.17
N LEU A 638 76.23 -18.36 -47.51
CA LEU A 638 77.03 -19.60 -47.38
C LEU A 638 76.99 -20.08 -45.92
N LYS A 639 77.26 -19.22 -44.94
CA LYS A 639 77.21 -19.60 -43.51
C LYS A 639 75.85 -20.18 -43.15
N ALA A 640 74.77 -19.47 -43.51
CA ALA A 640 73.40 -19.93 -43.18
C ALA A 640 73.08 -21.30 -43.80
N TYR A 641 73.42 -21.52 -45.09
CA TYR A 641 73.20 -22.82 -45.69
C TYR A 641 74.13 -23.90 -45.13
N SER A 642 75.35 -23.56 -44.69
CA SER A 642 76.22 -24.50 -44.00
C SER A 642 75.62 -24.94 -42.65
N SER A 643 75.16 -24.02 -41.86
CA SER A 643 74.46 -24.37 -40.60
C SER A 643 73.22 -25.23 -40.87
N ALA A 644 72.44 -24.93 -41.88
CA ALA A 644 71.28 -25.76 -42.27
C ALA A 644 71.69 -27.17 -42.63
N TYR A 645 72.86 -27.34 -43.35
CA TYR A 645 73.41 -28.64 -43.76
C TYR A 645 73.99 -29.42 -42.59
N GLU A 646 74.63 -28.75 -41.66
CA GLU A 646 75.11 -29.35 -40.41
C GLU A 646 74.00 -29.94 -39.56
N LEU A 647 72.89 -29.25 -39.47
CA LEU A 647 71.69 -29.70 -38.75
C LEU A 647 70.87 -30.78 -39.49
N ASN A 648 70.87 -30.71 -40.81
CA ASN A 648 70.14 -31.63 -41.67
C ASN A 648 70.96 -31.93 -42.92
N PRO A 649 71.83 -32.90 -42.87
CA PRO A 649 72.68 -33.28 -44.01
C PRO A 649 71.94 -33.80 -45.25
N ASP A 650 70.71 -34.25 -45.06
CA ASP A 650 69.82 -34.68 -46.16
C ASP A 650 69.14 -33.53 -46.89
N SER A 651 69.38 -32.28 -46.47
CA SER A 651 68.82 -31.08 -47.11
C SER A 651 69.41 -30.89 -48.53
N GLY A 652 68.71 -31.39 -49.52
CA GLY A 652 69.10 -31.28 -50.93
C GLY A 652 69.23 -29.83 -51.41
N ILE A 653 68.57 -28.86 -50.73
CA ILE A 653 68.65 -27.40 -51.01
C ILE A 653 70.04 -26.90 -50.57
N ALA A 654 70.40 -27.12 -49.28
CA ALA A 654 71.69 -26.67 -48.77
C ALA A 654 72.85 -27.30 -49.54
N ALA A 655 72.81 -28.62 -49.79
CA ALA A 655 73.83 -29.35 -50.56
C ALA A 655 74.09 -28.75 -51.96
N LYS A 656 73.07 -28.28 -52.64
CA LYS A 656 73.20 -27.65 -53.95
C LYS A 656 73.63 -26.17 -53.87
N LYS A 657 73.22 -25.44 -52.86
CA LYS A 657 73.47 -23.99 -52.74
C LYS A 657 74.89 -23.69 -52.23
N ILE A 658 75.48 -24.53 -51.34
CA ILE A 658 76.83 -24.34 -50.81
C ILE A 658 77.85 -24.23 -51.87
N PRO A 659 78.03 -25.20 -52.82
CA PRO A 659 79.05 -25.10 -53.86
C PRO A 659 78.79 -23.95 -54.84
N ALA A 660 77.51 -23.71 -55.20
CA ALA A 660 77.16 -22.61 -56.09
C ALA A 660 77.50 -21.22 -55.51
N LEU A 661 77.30 -21.02 -54.19
CA LEU A 661 77.69 -19.79 -53.50
C LEU A 661 79.22 -19.63 -53.34
N LYS A 662 79.97 -20.70 -53.14
CA LYS A 662 81.41 -20.62 -53.15
C LYS A 662 81.93 -20.10 -54.48
N ILE A 663 81.38 -20.58 -55.61
CA ILE A 663 81.72 -20.08 -56.93
C ILE A 663 81.33 -18.58 -57.09
N LYS A 664 80.14 -18.16 -56.67
CA LYS A 664 79.69 -16.75 -56.73
C LYS A 664 80.58 -15.81 -55.92
N ILE A 665 81.01 -16.23 -54.75
CA ILE A 665 81.94 -15.47 -53.88
C ILE A 665 83.32 -15.31 -54.57
N LEU A 666 83.85 -16.37 -55.17
CA LEU A 666 85.08 -16.30 -55.94
C LEU A 666 84.97 -15.38 -57.14
N GLN A 667 83.83 -15.44 -57.88
CA GLN A 667 83.55 -14.54 -59.01
C GLN A 667 83.40 -13.08 -58.56
N GLN A 668 82.79 -12.82 -57.40
CA GLN A 668 82.70 -11.50 -56.86
C GLN A 668 84.07 -10.92 -56.46
N LYS A 669 84.89 -11.71 -55.77
CA LYS A 669 86.28 -11.33 -55.44
C LYS A 669 87.11 -11.01 -56.69
N HIS A 670 86.92 -11.74 -57.76
CA HIS A 670 87.63 -11.51 -59.03
C HIS A 670 87.08 -10.25 -59.78
N ARG A 671 85.90 -9.71 -59.48
CA ARG A 671 85.38 -8.46 -60.06
C ARG A 671 85.78 -7.23 -59.27
N GLU A 672 86.07 -7.41 -57.98
CA GLU A 672 86.51 -6.38 -57.05
C GLU A 672 88.05 -6.19 -56.98
N SER A 673 88.79 -7.18 -57.47
CA SER A 673 90.22 -7.10 -57.69
C SER A 673 90.55 -6.62 -59.12
#